data_5d2989d2c8b15ca791c8f6770bc8a74a
#
_entry.id   5d2989d2c8b15ca791c8f6770bc8a74a
#
_cell.length_a   1.000
_cell.length_b   1.000
_cell.length_c   1.000
_cell.angle_alpha   90.00
_cell.angle_beta   90.00
_cell.angle_gamma   90.00
#
_symmetry.space_group_name_H-M   'P 1'
#
loop_
_entity.id
_entity.type
_entity.pdbx_description
1 polymer ?
#
loop_
_entity_poly.entity_id
_entity_poly.type
_entity_poly.pdbx_seq_one_letter_code
_entity_poly.pdbx_strand_id
1 'polypeptide(L)'
;FQANTLDGVDQGMAAITLRGLDHSATLLLVNSKRQTFAGTPSNEGEGYIDINIIPEIALKQVEILKEGATSLYGSDAVAGVVNMITHTDFNGLKFQIGHQKTSNYNQNDSTMGILYGSQYNEGNYVLGINVLKRSPLSASEIPGIAELAISGLGRSFIISGDASLSTGIWAGDYSKGQKIPDPKCLANGGVLTNSTTCGFLYGNRFNVVNDEDHIKFYSNLNHQAENFLYELIFMSSQVNVNDNPQSPSYPALPFLSRMIQPGDGGNPFNVAVKWFGRPLGSEVASPNSPKEIKQYHLSQTMYLTLKDETDMELSFTKSDHSNDHFRPDIIDSRFLDSINGTTLGSSGADMVFWNLFDSSQNSQALIDYVRGAETSTKQAGLESLDLIFRSNLWTDYSLGYGVQVNKENLNISYDEISRAEFDENGKIIKTADLFFLGGGKNVSKSRNKYASFFEIEKKFIDSLDIRLAGRYEDFGNDSSFDPKLSFKFNPIDKVSIRASRSSSFTMPSMAQMFSSDINLGSVRDFNGNSPFVRQAQIGNPNLKPATSKNSNLGVIFNNINSKFSIDFWNIDYRNRIEVESSQAMLNLNPNGSSITRNSNGDLIGVTTTYFNEESTEVSGVDVSYETFINLERKGRVMFAIKGTSINKFLTPEIKDGDGEEHIQMVNRVGKFNYDADTHSLPKKRINAFINWNFRDYGFNLNARHVDGYSNERPINDLGLTYGYKNKVDSFLVFDFSASKLIKLNNGEMDLKFSIINIFDESAPRLYDAPDFSFDSRVHDPRGRIIGLNLEYRK
;
A
#
# COMPACT_ATOMS: atom_id res chain seq x y z
N PHE A 1 2.07 2.14 10.83
CA PHE A 1 0.88 1.32 11.01
C PHE A 1 0.28 1.03 9.64
N GLN A 2 0.04 -0.20 9.34
CA GLN A 2 -0.64 -0.65 8.15
C GLN A 2 -1.86 -1.44 8.63
N ALA A 3 -3.04 -0.90 8.47
CA ALA A 3 -4.25 -1.66 8.71
C ALA A 3 -4.41 -2.69 7.59
N ASN A 4 -4.83 -3.86 7.99
CA ASN A 4 -5.14 -4.91 7.04
C ASN A 4 -6.41 -4.52 6.28
N THR A 5 -6.32 -4.35 4.98
CA THR A 5 -7.48 -4.31 4.11
C THR A 5 -7.74 -5.71 3.59
N LEU A 6 -9.01 -6.05 3.40
CA LEU A 6 -9.46 -7.35 2.88
C LEU A 6 -8.56 -7.83 1.75
N ASP A 7 -7.86 -8.94 1.95
CA ASP A 7 -7.11 -9.64 0.91
C ASP A 7 -6.08 -8.78 0.15
N GLY A 8 -5.58 -7.70 0.74
CA GLY A 8 -4.58 -6.86 0.10
C GLY A 8 -3.39 -7.66 -0.42
N VAL A 9 -3.13 -7.55 -1.72
CA VAL A 9 -1.96 -8.18 -2.35
C VAL A 9 -0.65 -7.56 -1.84
N ASP A 10 -0.73 -6.37 -1.26
CA ASP A 10 0.37 -5.57 -0.72
C ASP A 10 0.56 -5.68 0.81
N GLN A 11 -0.16 -6.58 1.48
CA GLN A 11 0.02 -6.82 2.93
C GLN A 11 1.44 -7.29 3.26
N GLY A 12 1.98 -6.79 4.36
CA GLY A 12 3.37 -7.04 4.79
C GLY A 12 4.40 -6.16 4.08
N MET A 13 4.00 -5.31 3.13
CA MET A 13 4.84 -4.33 2.43
C MET A 13 4.61 -2.92 2.95
N ALA A 14 5.54 -2.02 2.72
CA ALA A 14 5.45 -0.62 3.14
C ALA A 14 5.97 0.33 2.06
N ALA A 15 5.23 1.41 1.80
CA ALA A 15 5.59 2.42 0.80
C ALA A 15 5.53 3.84 1.38
N ILE A 16 6.13 4.79 0.66
CA ILE A 16 6.13 6.21 1.02
C ILE A 16 5.51 7.01 -0.12
N THR A 17 4.60 7.92 0.24
CA THR A 17 4.03 8.90 -0.69
C THR A 17 4.30 10.33 -0.23
N LEU A 18 4.42 11.25 -1.17
CA LEU A 18 4.55 12.68 -0.92
C LEU A 18 3.39 13.44 -1.55
N ARG A 19 2.88 14.46 -0.81
CA ARG A 19 1.86 15.41 -1.31
C ARG A 19 0.52 14.80 -1.72
N GLY A 20 0.23 13.58 -1.29
CA GLY A 20 -1.00 12.85 -1.63
C GLY A 20 -1.06 12.34 -3.06
N LEU A 21 0.06 12.39 -3.80
CA LEU A 21 0.19 11.74 -5.10
C LEU A 21 0.45 10.24 -4.95
N ASP A 22 0.35 9.52 -6.06
CA ASP A 22 0.53 8.08 -6.14
C ASP A 22 1.90 7.63 -5.61
N HIS A 23 2.00 6.39 -5.17
CA HIS A 23 3.27 5.81 -4.72
C HIS A 23 4.34 5.87 -5.82
N SER A 24 3.96 5.67 -7.08
CA SER A 24 4.83 5.75 -8.25
C SER A 24 5.36 7.15 -8.54
N ALA A 25 4.75 8.19 -7.98
CA ALA A 25 5.19 9.59 -8.15
C ALA A 25 6.29 10.01 -7.16
N THR A 26 6.66 9.15 -6.20
CA THR A 26 7.70 9.40 -5.19
C THR A 26 8.88 8.45 -5.41
N LEU A 27 10.01 8.98 -5.86
CA LEU A 27 11.21 8.17 -6.05
C LEU A 27 11.87 7.83 -4.72
N LEU A 28 12.01 6.53 -4.44
CA LEU A 28 12.78 6.04 -3.32
C LEU A 28 14.19 5.62 -3.75
N LEU A 29 15.18 6.07 -3.01
CA LEU A 29 16.58 5.69 -3.17
C LEU A 29 17.17 5.14 -1.87
N VAL A 30 18.14 4.25 -1.99
CA VAL A 30 19.00 3.82 -0.90
C VAL A 30 20.44 4.16 -1.26
N ASN A 31 21.08 5.00 -0.46
CA ASN A 31 22.41 5.56 -0.75
C ASN A 31 22.51 6.08 -2.20
N SER A 32 21.49 6.83 -2.62
CA SER A 32 21.35 7.39 -3.98
C SER A 32 21.22 6.35 -5.11
N LYS A 33 21.01 5.06 -4.81
CA LYS A 33 20.78 4.00 -5.80
C LYS A 33 19.31 3.62 -5.86
N ARG A 34 18.82 3.38 -7.08
CA ARG A 34 17.42 2.99 -7.34
C ARG A 34 17.11 1.60 -6.78
N GLN A 35 15.83 1.43 -6.44
CA GLN A 35 15.24 0.15 -6.06
C GLN A 35 14.25 -0.32 -7.13
N THR A 36 13.99 -1.62 -7.20
CA THR A 36 12.93 -2.16 -8.05
C THR A 36 11.55 -1.81 -7.51
N PHE A 37 10.58 -1.66 -8.39
CA PHE A 37 9.18 -1.72 -7.97
C PHE A 37 8.85 -3.11 -7.42
N ALA A 38 7.83 -3.19 -6.57
CA ALA A 38 7.28 -4.47 -6.16
C ALA A 38 6.72 -5.25 -7.37
N GLY A 39 6.74 -6.58 -7.31
CA GLY A 39 6.21 -7.44 -8.37
C GLY A 39 4.69 -7.42 -8.48
N THR A 40 4.02 -6.83 -7.49
CA THR A 40 2.58 -6.62 -7.44
C THR A 40 2.27 -5.14 -7.27
N PRO A 41 1.22 -4.60 -7.91
CA PRO A 41 0.76 -3.25 -7.61
C PRO A 41 0.18 -3.16 -6.19
N SER A 42 -0.01 -1.95 -5.69
CA SER A 42 -0.81 -1.71 -4.48
C SER A 42 -2.27 -2.13 -4.70
N ASN A 43 -3.07 -2.15 -3.64
CA ASN A 43 -4.51 -2.43 -3.77
C ASN A 43 -5.24 -1.42 -4.67
N GLU A 44 -4.69 -0.22 -4.80
CA GLU A 44 -5.19 0.83 -5.68
C GLU A 44 -4.66 0.70 -7.12
N GLY A 45 -3.87 -0.34 -7.42
CA GLY A 45 -3.30 -0.55 -8.75
C GLY A 45 -2.00 0.23 -9.02
N GLU A 46 -1.46 0.96 -8.05
CA GLU A 46 -0.26 1.77 -8.21
C GLU A 46 1.03 0.94 -8.13
N GLY A 47 2.04 1.31 -8.93
CA GLY A 47 3.39 0.80 -8.73
C GLY A 47 4.05 1.45 -7.51
N TYR A 48 4.76 0.69 -6.69
CA TYR A 48 5.45 1.21 -5.50
C TYR A 48 6.74 0.46 -5.21
N ILE A 49 7.60 1.08 -4.38
CA ILE A 49 8.85 0.50 -3.89
C ILE A 49 8.67 0.15 -2.42
N ASP A 50 8.95 -1.10 -2.05
CA ASP A 50 8.83 -1.57 -0.67
C ASP A 50 10.07 -1.20 0.16
N ILE A 51 9.86 -0.36 1.18
CA ILE A 51 10.94 0.13 2.06
C ILE A 51 11.43 -0.89 3.10
N ASN A 52 10.79 -2.05 3.19
CA ASN A 52 11.20 -3.10 4.13
C ASN A 52 12.58 -3.69 3.82
N ILE A 53 13.18 -3.37 2.67
CA ILE A 53 14.57 -3.75 2.36
C ILE A 53 15.57 -3.20 3.40
N ILE A 54 15.26 -2.12 4.09
CA ILE A 54 16.20 -1.38 4.93
C ILE A 54 16.13 -1.86 6.37
N PRO A 55 17.24 -2.41 6.94
CA PRO A 55 17.34 -2.65 8.37
C PRO A 55 17.41 -1.33 9.15
N GLU A 56 16.51 -1.12 10.10
CA GLU A 56 16.39 0.12 10.86
C GLU A 56 17.68 0.46 11.62
N ILE A 57 18.39 -0.56 12.12
CA ILE A 57 19.67 -0.40 12.83
C ILE A 57 20.78 0.18 11.95
N ALA A 58 20.71 -0.05 10.64
CA ALA A 58 21.67 0.43 9.66
C ALA A 58 21.33 1.82 9.10
N LEU A 59 20.12 2.33 9.33
CA LEU A 59 19.69 3.64 8.83
C LEU A 59 20.39 4.76 9.62
N LYS A 60 21.11 5.64 8.89
CA LYS A 60 21.80 6.81 9.43
C LYS A 60 20.93 8.06 9.39
N GLN A 61 20.31 8.32 8.23
CA GLN A 61 19.42 9.47 8.02
C GLN A 61 18.48 9.26 6.84
N VAL A 62 17.42 10.06 6.77
CA VAL A 62 16.52 10.13 5.64
C VAL A 62 16.54 11.55 5.07
N GLU A 63 16.82 11.68 3.78
CA GLU A 63 16.82 12.93 3.04
C GLU A 63 15.56 13.00 2.19
N ILE A 64 14.85 14.12 2.26
CA ILE A 64 13.61 14.32 1.51
C ILE A 64 13.73 15.58 0.67
N LEU A 65 13.68 15.40 -0.67
CA LEU A 65 13.60 16.48 -1.63
C LEU A 65 12.14 16.61 -2.10
N LYS A 66 11.48 17.69 -1.71
CA LYS A 66 10.06 17.93 -1.98
C LYS A 66 9.86 18.78 -3.25
N GLU A 67 10.46 18.39 -4.36
CA GLU A 67 10.28 19.03 -5.67
C GLU A 67 10.53 18.03 -6.79
N GLY A 68 10.00 18.32 -8.00
CA GLY A 68 10.30 17.50 -9.16
C GLY A 68 11.79 17.43 -9.43
N ALA A 69 12.33 16.23 -9.59
CA ALA A 69 13.77 16.00 -9.64
C ALA A 69 14.18 14.95 -10.68
N THR A 70 13.34 14.67 -11.67
CA THR A 70 13.63 13.71 -12.75
C THR A 70 14.89 14.07 -13.52
N SER A 71 15.17 15.36 -13.72
CA SER A 71 16.40 15.83 -14.38
C SER A 71 17.70 15.35 -13.71
N LEU A 72 17.66 15.04 -12.40
CA LEU A 72 18.80 14.60 -11.62
C LEU A 72 18.78 13.11 -11.33
N TYR A 73 17.62 12.60 -10.90
CA TYR A 73 17.48 11.25 -10.37
C TYR A 73 16.76 10.28 -11.31
N GLY A 74 16.22 10.77 -12.45
CA GLY A 74 15.48 9.97 -13.43
C GLY A 74 13.98 9.86 -13.13
N SER A 75 13.29 9.00 -13.87
CA SER A 75 11.84 8.77 -13.75
C SER A 75 11.36 8.62 -12.29
N ASP A 76 10.06 8.84 -12.05
CA ASP A 76 9.38 8.61 -10.78
C ASP A 76 9.60 9.70 -9.70
N ALA A 77 10.44 10.71 -9.96
CA ALA A 77 10.68 11.84 -9.08
C ALA A 77 9.72 13.03 -9.35
N VAL A 78 8.41 12.79 -9.37
CA VAL A 78 7.36 13.79 -9.65
C VAL A 78 7.01 14.59 -8.40
N ALA A 79 6.57 13.92 -7.32
CA ALA A 79 6.24 14.53 -6.03
C ALA A 79 7.50 14.90 -5.24
N GLY A 80 8.57 14.13 -5.45
CA GLY A 80 9.86 14.31 -4.78
C GLY A 80 10.70 13.05 -4.75
N VAL A 81 11.77 13.13 -3.96
CA VAL A 81 12.72 12.02 -3.74
C VAL A 81 12.89 11.78 -2.25
N VAL A 82 12.87 10.53 -1.85
CA VAL A 82 13.24 10.08 -0.50
C VAL A 82 14.49 9.22 -0.62
N ASN A 83 15.62 9.69 -0.07
CA ASN A 83 16.89 8.98 -0.07
C ASN A 83 17.21 8.49 1.34
N MET A 84 17.28 7.19 1.53
CA MET A 84 17.61 6.56 2.79
C MET A 84 19.10 6.27 2.82
N ILE A 85 19.82 6.97 3.70
CA ILE A 85 21.25 6.85 3.85
C ILE A 85 21.56 5.88 4.98
N THR A 86 22.35 4.86 4.70
CA THR A 86 22.80 3.87 5.68
C THR A 86 24.16 4.23 6.28
N HIS A 87 24.53 3.58 7.38
CA HIS A 87 25.85 3.69 7.98
C HIS A 87 26.90 2.98 7.11
N THR A 88 27.73 3.73 6.40
CA THR A 88 28.86 3.20 5.61
C THR A 88 30.22 3.39 6.31
N ASP A 89 30.26 4.21 7.36
CA ASP A 89 31.48 4.63 8.10
C ASP A 89 31.41 4.33 9.60
N PHE A 90 30.50 3.47 10.04
CA PHE A 90 30.33 3.12 11.44
C PHE A 90 31.55 2.36 11.97
N ASN A 91 31.99 2.68 13.18
CA ASN A 91 33.08 1.98 13.87
C ASN A 91 32.64 1.67 15.30
N GLY A 92 32.77 0.42 15.73
CA GLY A 92 32.33 -0.08 17.03
C GLY A 92 31.15 -1.03 16.97
N LEU A 93 30.43 -1.13 18.07
CA LEU A 93 29.26 -1.99 18.23
C LEU A 93 28.07 -1.17 18.71
N LYS A 94 26.94 -1.29 18.00
CA LYS A 94 25.62 -0.80 18.42
C LYS A 94 24.69 -2.00 18.57
N PHE A 95 24.08 -2.11 19.73
CA PHE A 95 23.05 -3.11 20.02
C PHE A 95 21.77 -2.41 20.43
N GLN A 96 20.63 -2.83 19.92
CA GLN A 96 19.33 -2.27 20.23
C GLN A 96 18.34 -3.38 20.54
N ILE A 97 17.53 -3.20 21.56
CA ILE A 97 16.36 -4.03 21.86
C ILE A 97 15.20 -3.11 22.21
N GLY A 98 14.05 -3.37 21.63
CA GLY A 98 12.83 -2.60 21.85
C GLY A 98 11.63 -3.51 22.06
N HIS A 99 10.73 -3.07 22.92
CA HIS A 99 9.44 -3.69 23.10
C HIS A 99 8.39 -2.61 23.26
N GLN A 100 7.27 -2.73 22.53
CA GLN A 100 6.12 -1.87 22.65
C GLN A 100 4.84 -2.68 22.73
N LYS A 101 3.86 -2.19 23.46
CA LYS A 101 2.58 -2.85 23.70
C LYS A 101 1.46 -1.83 23.73
N THR A 102 0.31 -2.17 23.12
CA THR A 102 -0.94 -1.42 23.29
C THR A 102 -1.42 -1.50 24.74
N SER A 103 -1.98 -0.43 25.26
CA SER A 103 -2.47 -0.41 26.66
C SER A 103 -3.79 -1.17 26.86
N ASN A 104 -4.61 -1.23 25.81
CA ASN A 104 -5.97 -1.77 25.89
C ASN A 104 -6.13 -3.15 25.26
N TYR A 105 -5.14 -3.56 24.45
CA TYR A 105 -5.18 -4.81 23.69
C TYR A 105 -3.93 -5.64 23.94
N ASN A 106 -3.90 -6.85 23.43
CA ASN A 106 -2.75 -7.74 23.59
C ASN A 106 -1.67 -7.57 22.50
N GLN A 107 -1.87 -6.68 21.53
CA GLN A 107 -0.92 -6.43 20.47
C GLN A 107 0.39 -5.83 20.99
N ASN A 108 1.49 -6.39 20.54
CA ASN A 108 2.85 -5.92 20.87
C ASN A 108 3.80 -6.12 19.71
N ASP A 109 4.87 -5.30 19.69
CA ASP A 109 6.00 -5.43 18.76
C ASP A 109 7.28 -5.55 19.58
N SER A 110 8.14 -6.48 19.20
CA SER A 110 9.49 -6.66 19.77
C SER A 110 10.51 -6.52 18.66
N THR A 111 11.53 -5.71 18.89
CA THR A 111 12.61 -5.46 17.94
C THR A 111 13.96 -5.76 18.53
N MET A 112 14.89 -6.28 17.74
CA MET A 112 16.28 -6.46 18.09
C MET A 112 17.15 -6.07 16.90
N GLY A 113 18.24 -5.31 17.18
CA GLY A 113 19.18 -4.90 16.14
C GLY A 113 20.60 -4.96 16.63
N ILE A 114 21.53 -5.35 15.76
CA ILE A 114 22.98 -5.33 15.99
C ILE A 114 23.62 -4.68 14.78
N LEU A 115 24.49 -3.68 15.00
CA LEU A 115 25.34 -3.08 14.00
C LEU A 115 26.77 -3.13 14.51
N TYR A 116 27.67 -3.69 13.72
CA TYR A 116 29.08 -3.77 14.00
C TYR A 116 29.90 -3.22 12.85
N GLY A 117 30.84 -2.35 13.13
CA GLY A 117 31.75 -1.82 12.15
C GLY A 117 33.18 -1.80 12.66
N SER A 118 34.12 -1.96 11.76
CA SER A 118 35.54 -1.90 12.08
C SER A 118 36.34 -1.36 10.90
N GLN A 119 37.44 -0.71 11.21
CA GLN A 119 38.42 -0.20 10.25
C GLN A 119 39.55 -1.21 10.03
N TYR A 120 40.08 -1.22 8.84
CA TYR A 120 41.34 -1.86 8.49
C TYR A 120 42.22 -0.87 7.71
N ASN A 121 43.46 -1.22 7.39
CA ASN A 121 44.48 -0.25 6.89
C ASN A 121 43.98 0.58 5.70
N GLU A 122 43.21 0.01 4.82
CA GLU A 122 42.75 0.63 3.55
C GLU A 122 41.22 0.76 3.45
N GLY A 123 40.50 0.69 4.57
CA GLY A 123 39.05 0.82 4.52
C GLY A 123 38.33 0.46 5.80
N ASN A 124 37.03 0.17 5.64
CA ASN A 124 36.18 -0.26 6.73
C ASN A 124 35.08 -1.19 6.24
N TYR A 125 34.49 -1.92 7.15
CA TYR A 125 33.28 -2.68 6.90
C TYR A 125 32.26 -2.44 8.00
N VAL A 126 30.98 -2.57 7.63
CA VAL A 126 29.84 -2.46 8.55
C VAL A 126 28.89 -3.62 8.28
N LEU A 127 28.49 -4.31 9.35
CA LEU A 127 27.55 -5.42 9.30
C LEU A 127 26.37 -5.12 10.21
N GLY A 128 25.15 -5.39 9.76
CA GLY A 128 23.94 -5.16 10.52
C GLY A 128 22.92 -6.28 10.37
N ILE A 129 22.20 -6.56 11.43
CA ILE A 129 21.02 -7.42 11.42
C ILE A 129 19.91 -6.78 12.24
N ASN A 130 18.68 -6.87 11.76
CA ASN A 130 17.50 -6.37 12.44
C ASN A 130 16.40 -7.42 12.40
N VAL A 131 15.74 -7.63 13.52
CA VAL A 131 14.60 -8.54 13.65
C VAL A 131 13.44 -7.78 14.25
N LEU A 132 12.25 -7.93 13.69
CA LEU A 132 10.98 -7.48 14.25
C LEU A 132 10.07 -8.69 14.39
N LYS A 133 9.43 -8.80 15.55
CA LYS A 133 8.31 -9.72 15.78
C LYS A 133 7.11 -8.91 16.23
N ARG A 134 6.01 -8.99 15.47
CA ARG A 134 4.75 -8.29 15.69
C ARG A 134 3.67 -9.30 15.99
N SER A 135 2.93 -9.12 17.09
CA SER A 135 1.77 -9.94 17.39
C SER A 135 0.51 -9.36 16.73
N PRO A 136 -0.49 -10.20 16.40
CA PRO A 136 -1.70 -9.72 15.75
C PRO A 136 -2.58 -8.89 16.68
N LEU A 137 -3.47 -8.10 16.07
CA LEU A 137 -4.62 -7.44 16.71
C LEU A 137 -5.87 -7.76 15.91
N SER A 138 -6.74 -8.58 16.46
CA SER A 138 -8.02 -8.88 15.81
C SER A 138 -8.98 -7.69 15.88
N ALA A 139 -9.76 -7.49 14.82
CA ALA A 139 -10.83 -6.49 14.82
C ALA A 139 -11.88 -6.79 15.91
N SER A 140 -12.09 -8.05 16.27
CA SER A 140 -13.00 -8.44 17.35
C SER A 140 -12.60 -7.94 18.74
N GLU A 141 -11.30 -7.57 18.92
CA GLU A 141 -10.81 -6.99 20.20
C GLU A 141 -11.12 -5.49 20.34
N ILE A 142 -11.42 -4.80 19.21
CA ILE A 142 -11.67 -3.35 19.22
C ILE A 142 -13.18 -3.10 19.13
N PRO A 143 -13.84 -2.61 20.18
CA PRO A 143 -15.27 -2.38 20.16
C PRO A 143 -15.72 -1.41 19.07
N GLY A 144 -16.73 -1.79 18.29
CA GLY A 144 -17.36 -0.95 17.26
C GLY A 144 -16.53 -0.75 15.98
N ILE A 145 -15.36 -1.37 15.84
CA ILE A 145 -14.49 -1.13 14.67
C ILE A 145 -15.02 -1.78 13.39
N ALA A 146 -15.79 -2.86 13.51
CA ALA A 146 -16.27 -3.63 12.36
C ALA A 146 -17.78 -3.88 12.42
N GLU A 147 -18.54 -3.08 13.17
CA GLU A 147 -19.96 -3.30 13.45
C GLU A 147 -20.86 -3.22 12.20
N LEU A 148 -20.43 -2.51 11.16
CA LEU A 148 -21.14 -2.37 9.88
C LEU A 148 -20.62 -3.33 8.81
N ALA A 149 -19.55 -4.07 9.07
CA ALA A 149 -18.95 -5.01 8.12
C ALA A 149 -19.75 -6.32 8.02
N ILE A 150 -21.01 -6.19 7.59
CA ILE A 150 -21.99 -7.29 7.46
C ILE A 150 -22.33 -7.49 5.99
N SER A 151 -22.05 -8.69 5.48
CA SER A 151 -22.54 -9.11 4.17
C SER A 151 -23.94 -9.67 4.27
N GLY A 152 -24.88 -9.22 3.42
CA GLY A 152 -26.20 -9.83 3.28
C GLY A 152 -26.19 -11.24 2.67
N LEU A 153 -25.01 -11.73 2.27
CA LEU A 153 -24.79 -13.04 1.65
C LEU A 153 -24.22 -14.03 2.67
N GLY A 154 -24.91 -14.27 3.75
CA GLY A 154 -24.61 -15.34 4.71
C GLY A 154 -25.18 -16.68 4.23
N ARG A 155 -26.47 -16.92 4.49
CA ARG A 155 -27.20 -18.11 4.01
C ARG A 155 -28.69 -17.82 3.93
N SER A 156 -29.19 -17.60 2.72
CA SER A 156 -30.60 -17.34 2.44
C SER A 156 -31.01 -18.00 1.12
N PHE A 157 -32.31 -18.18 0.93
CA PHE A 157 -32.85 -18.90 -0.22
C PHE A 157 -34.06 -18.19 -0.78
N ILE A 158 -34.32 -18.34 -2.08
CA ILE A 158 -35.59 -17.94 -2.72
C ILE A 158 -36.27 -19.20 -3.28
N ILE A 159 -37.48 -19.43 -2.86
CA ILE A 159 -38.32 -20.55 -3.28
C ILE A 159 -38.86 -20.30 -4.68
N SER A 160 -38.66 -21.23 -5.64
CA SER A 160 -39.08 -21.07 -7.04
C SER A 160 -40.51 -21.43 -7.32
N GLY A 161 -41.17 -22.15 -6.41
CA GLY A 161 -42.56 -22.58 -6.49
C GLY A 161 -43.20 -22.68 -5.12
N ASP A 162 -44.50 -22.82 -5.02
CA ASP A 162 -45.15 -23.06 -3.73
C ASP A 162 -44.72 -24.40 -3.16
N ALA A 163 -44.40 -24.47 -1.85
CA ALA A 163 -43.93 -25.64 -1.17
C ALA A 163 -44.43 -25.70 0.27
N SER A 164 -44.68 -26.89 0.78
CA SER A 164 -45.09 -27.12 2.17
C SER A 164 -44.31 -28.27 2.74
N LEU A 165 -43.71 -28.07 3.91
CA LEU A 165 -42.99 -29.10 4.65
C LEU A 165 -43.60 -29.27 6.03
N SER A 166 -43.96 -30.52 6.37
CA SER A 166 -44.66 -30.81 7.63
C SER A 166 -43.70 -31.04 8.80
N THR A 167 -42.42 -31.33 8.55
CA THR A 167 -41.42 -31.68 9.54
C THR A 167 -40.02 -31.14 9.22
N GLY A 168 -39.14 -31.16 10.21
CA GLY A 168 -37.73 -30.71 10.09
C GLY A 168 -37.55 -29.22 10.40
N ILE A 169 -36.31 -28.76 10.28
CA ILE A 169 -35.96 -27.35 10.57
C ILE A 169 -36.58 -26.36 9.56
N TRP A 170 -37.03 -26.86 8.41
CA TRP A 170 -37.67 -26.12 7.33
C TRP A 170 -39.21 -26.32 7.29
N ALA A 171 -39.83 -26.85 8.39
CA ALA A 171 -41.25 -26.99 8.42
C ALA A 171 -42.01 -25.68 8.27
N GLY A 172 -43.02 -25.62 7.40
CA GLY A 172 -43.79 -24.42 7.10
C GLY A 172 -44.32 -24.44 5.69
N ASP A 173 -45.14 -23.43 5.38
CA ASP A 173 -45.68 -23.15 4.07
C ASP A 173 -44.95 -21.99 3.41
N TYR A 174 -44.57 -22.15 2.15
CA TYR A 174 -43.77 -21.22 1.39
C TYR A 174 -44.41 -20.87 0.05
N SER A 175 -44.39 -19.61 -0.30
CA SER A 175 -44.92 -19.14 -1.59
C SER A 175 -43.79 -18.94 -2.60
N LYS A 176 -44.16 -19.09 -3.88
CA LYS A 176 -43.22 -18.80 -4.98
C LYS A 176 -42.65 -17.38 -4.88
N GLY A 177 -41.31 -17.28 -4.98
CA GLY A 177 -40.57 -16.00 -4.87
C GLY A 177 -40.27 -15.57 -3.45
N GLN A 178 -40.75 -16.28 -2.44
CA GLN A 178 -40.48 -15.97 -1.05
C GLN A 178 -38.97 -16.13 -0.76
N LYS A 179 -38.36 -15.09 -0.19
CA LYS A 179 -36.99 -15.17 0.37
C LYS A 179 -37.04 -15.59 1.83
N ILE A 180 -36.26 -16.57 2.20
CA ILE A 180 -36.20 -17.14 3.55
C ILE A 180 -34.75 -17.22 4.05
N PRO A 181 -34.47 -16.89 5.31
CA PRO A 181 -33.16 -17.08 5.92
C PRO A 181 -32.98 -18.53 6.37
N ASP A 182 -31.73 -18.93 6.58
CA ASP A 182 -31.40 -20.19 7.29
C ASP A 182 -32.05 -20.16 8.68
N PRO A 183 -32.88 -21.14 9.05
CA PRO A 183 -33.50 -21.23 10.40
C PRO A 183 -32.46 -21.29 11.52
N LYS A 184 -31.26 -21.82 11.24
CA LYS A 184 -30.12 -21.89 12.18
C LYS A 184 -29.19 -20.67 12.11
N CYS A 185 -29.55 -19.58 11.40
CA CYS A 185 -28.70 -18.42 11.16
C CYS A 185 -27.98 -17.92 12.42
N LEU A 186 -28.73 -17.58 13.47
CA LEU A 186 -28.17 -17.07 14.73
C LEU A 186 -27.40 -18.17 15.49
N ALA A 187 -27.90 -19.40 15.51
CA ALA A 187 -27.24 -20.51 16.17
C ALA A 187 -25.87 -20.84 15.54
N ASN A 188 -25.74 -20.61 14.24
CA ASN A 188 -24.50 -20.79 13.48
C ASN A 188 -23.59 -19.52 13.51
N GLY A 189 -23.91 -18.50 14.32
CA GLY A 189 -23.12 -17.27 14.43
C GLY A 189 -23.34 -16.27 13.31
N GLY A 190 -24.38 -16.44 12.50
CA GLY A 190 -24.81 -15.46 11.50
C GLY A 190 -25.58 -14.29 12.12
N VAL A 191 -25.96 -13.32 11.30
CA VAL A 191 -26.68 -12.10 11.70
C VAL A 191 -27.95 -11.97 10.83
N LEU A 192 -29.11 -11.78 11.46
CA LEU A 192 -30.32 -11.43 10.71
C LEU A 192 -30.28 -9.94 10.36
N THR A 193 -30.06 -9.62 9.09
CA THR A 193 -30.08 -8.22 8.61
C THR A 193 -31.50 -7.68 8.45
N ASN A 194 -32.46 -8.60 8.25
CA ASN A 194 -33.91 -8.41 8.28
C ASN A 194 -34.60 -9.76 8.43
N SER A 195 -35.92 -9.78 8.42
CA SER A 195 -36.74 -11.01 8.62
C SER A 195 -36.53 -12.08 7.55
N THR A 196 -35.90 -11.76 6.41
CA THR A 196 -35.77 -12.65 5.25
C THR A 196 -34.32 -12.96 4.90
N THR A 197 -33.38 -12.36 5.59
CA THR A 197 -31.96 -12.41 5.19
C THR A 197 -31.05 -12.78 6.37
N CYS A 198 -30.39 -13.92 6.23
CA CYS A 198 -29.27 -14.32 7.08
C CYS A 198 -27.98 -13.76 6.51
N GLY A 199 -27.36 -12.81 7.21
CA GLY A 199 -26.12 -12.16 6.86
C GLY A 199 -24.91 -12.79 7.54
N PHE A 200 -23.72 -12.33 7.13
CA PHE A 200 -22.42 -12.78 7.61
C PHE A 200 -21.63 -11.57 8.10
N LEU A 201 -21.26 -11.55 9.38
CA LEU A 201 -20.39 -10.53 9.95
C LEU A 201 -18.92 -10.87 9.63
N TYR A 202 -18.38 -10.29 8.58
CA TYR A 202 -17.04 -10.61 8.11
C TYR A 202 -15.95 -9.79 8.80
N GLY A 203 -16.19 -8.53 9.15
CA GLY A 203 -15.15 -7.63 9.65
C GLY A 203 -14.50 -8.10 10.95
N ASN A 204 -15.26 -8.74 11.85
CA ASN A 204 -14.74 -9.28 13.10
C ASN A 204 -13.79 -10.48 12.92
N ARG A 205 -13.66 -10.98 11.70
CA ARG A 205 -12.81 -12.14 11.39
C ARG A 205 -11.41 -11.76 10.93
N PHE A 206 -11.20 -10.49 10.62
CA PHE A 206 -9.90 -9.99 10.15
C PHE A 206 -9.05 -9.46 11.30
N ASN A 207 -7.76 -9.45 11.07
CA ASN A 207 -6.84 -8.70 11.89
C ASN A 207 -6.77 -7.24 11.42
N VAL A 208 -6.74 -6.30 12.36
CA VAL A 208 -6.36 -4.91 12.11
C VAL A 208 -4.85 -4.79 11.97
N VAL A 209 -4.11 -5.61 12.72
CA VAL A 209 -2.66 -5.79 12.62
C VAL A 209 -2.40 -7.28 12.47
N ASN A 210 -1.67 -7.68 11.45
CA ASN A 210 -1.30 -9.09 11.25
C ASN A 210 -0.13 -9.49 12.15
N ASP A 211 0.00 -10.81 12.37
CA ASP A 211 1.23 -11.40 12.90
C ASP A 211 2.32 -11.35 11.82
N GLU A 212 3.42 -10.69 12.14
CA GLU A 212 4.52 -10.51 11.19
C GLU A 212 5.87 -10.77 11.85
N ASP A 213 6.72 -11.48 11.13
CA ASP A 213 8.13 -11.65 11.45
C ASP A 213 8.98 -11.03 10.34
N HIS A 214 9.88 -10.10 10.71
CA HIS A 214 10.83 -9.49 9.78
C HIS A 214 12.25 -9.87 10.19
N ILE A 215 13.05 -10.25 9.22
CA ILE A 215 14.50 -10.39 9.37
C ILE A 215 15.20 -9.63 8.25
N LYS A 216 16.12 -8.74 8.61
CA LYS A 216 16.78 -7.84 7.66
C LYS A 216 18.28 -7.86 7.93
N PHE A 217 19.05 -7.96 6.86
CA PHE A 217 20.51 -7.97 6.89
C PHE A 217 21.08 -6.80 6.12
N TYR A 218 22.18 -6.25 6.59
CA TYR A 218 22.97 -5.18 5.99
C TYR A 218 24.46 -5.52 6.02
N SER A 219 25.15 -5.24 4.92
CA SER A 219 26.62 -5.19 4.91
C SER A 219 27.09 -4.06 4.01
N ASN A 220 28.14 -3.40 4.44
CA ASN A 220 28.91 -2.44 3.66
C ASN A 220 30.40 -2.78 3.77
N LEU A 221 31.12 -2.64 2.66
CA LEU A 221 32.57 -2.73 2.59
C LEU A 221 33.09 -1.54 1.80
N ASN A 222 33.92 -0.74 2.41
CA ASN A 222 34.65 0.33 1.74
C ASN A 222 36.15 -0.04 1.66
N HIS A 223 36.72 0.14 0.50
CA HIS A 223 38.15 -0.01 0.28
C HIS A 223 38.69 1.22 -0.43
N GLN A 224 39.66 1.90 0.17
CA GLN A 224 40.23 3.14 -0.32
C GLN A 224 41.72 2.93 -0.68
N ALA A 225 42.07 3.28 -1.91
CA ALA A 225 43.43 3.40 -2.37
C ALA A 225 43.73 4.87 -2.75
N GLU A 226 44.92 5.16 -3.19
CA GLU A 226 45.38 6.54 -3.40
C GLU A 226 44.46 7.38 -4.28
N ASN A 227 43.87 6.80 -5.35
CA ASN A 227 43.05 7.51 -6.34
C ASN A 227 41.66 6.93 -6.52
N PHE A 228 41.27 5.91 -5.76
CA PHE A 228 39.95 5.36 -5.86
C PHE A 228 39.36 4.93 -4.52
N LEU A 229 38.04 5.02 -4.42
CA LEU A 229 37.25 4.41 -3.37
C LEU A 229 36.30 3.38 -4.01
N TYR A 230 36.33 2.15 -3.51
CA TYR A 230 35.38 1.11 -3.84
C TYR A 230 34.40 0.91 -2.69
N GLU A 231 33.11 0.93 -2.98
CA GLU A 231 32.04 0.66 -2.02
C GLU A 231 31.20 -0.52 -2.51
N LEU A 232 30.97 -1.47 -1.62
CA LEU A 232 30.05 -2.59 -1.81
C LEU A 232 29.00 -2.56 -0.72
N ILE A 233 27.72 -2.49 -1.11
CA ILE A 233 26.58 -2.57 -0.20
C ILE A 233 25.72 -3.76 -0.59
N PHE A 234 25.38 -4.59 0.39
CA PHE A 234 24.42 -5.67 0.23
C PHE A 234 23.38 -5.59 1.34
N MET A 235 22.10 -5.70 0.96
CA MET A 235 20.97 -5.80 1.87
C MET A 235 20.06 -6.93 1.45
N SER A 236 19.45 -7.58 2.43
CA SER A 236 18.35 -8.51 2.21
C SER A 236 17.31 -8.35 3.30
N SER A 237 16.07 -8.57 2.94
CA SER A 237 14.96 -8.64 3.90
C SER A 237 14.03 -9.80 3.56
N GLN A 238 13.47 -10.38 4.61
CA GLN A 238 12.37 -11.32 4.54
C GLN A 238 11.31 -10.87 5.53
N VAL A 239 10.07 -10.75 5.05
CA VAL A 239 8.87 -10.45 5.82
C VAL A 239 7.93 -11.61 5.65
N ASN A 240 7.54 -12.23 6.77
CA ASN A 240 6.53 -13.28 6.82
C ASN A 240 5.29 -12.72 7.51
N VAL A 241 4.15 -12.78 6.82
CA VAL A 241 2.83 -12.57 7.40
C VAL A 241 2.32 -13.95 7.81
N ASN A 242 2.30 -14.25 9.10
CA ASN A 242 2.04 -15.60 9.60
C ASN A 242 0.57 -15.82 9.94
N ASP A 243 -0.09 -14.84 10.57
CA ASP A 243 -1.50 -14.88 10.92
C ASP A 243 -2.25 -13.73 10.26
N ASN A 244 -2.98 -14.07 9.21
CA ASN A 244 -3.79 -13.18 8.40
C ASN A 244 -5.12 -13.90 8.12
N PRO A 245 -6.05 -13.93 9.10
CA PRO A 245 -7.28 -14.69 8.99
C PRO A 245 -8.22 -14.09 7.95
N GLN A 246 -8.86 -14.96 7.16
CA GLN A 246 -9.78 -14.61 6.10
C GLN A 246 -11.18 -15.16 6.35
N SER A 247 -12.16 -14.80 5.53
CA SER A 247 -13.47 -15.42 5.54
C SER A 247 -13.36 -16.92 5.25
N PRO A 248 -14.16 -17.82 5.91
CA PRO A 248 -14.11 -19.27 5.67
C PRO A 248 -14.42 -19.65 4.22
N SER A 249 -15.26 -18.87 3.56
CA SER A 249 -15.49 -18.83 2.12
C SER A 249 -16.08 -17.49 1.72
N TYR A 250 -16.06 -17.20 0.44
CA TYR A 250 -16.72 -16.06 -0.16
C TYR A 250 -18.17 -16.41 -0.55
N PRO A 251 -19.05 -15.41 -0.79
CA PRO A 251 -20.43 -15.67 -1.15
C PRO A 251 -20.54 -16.29 -2.54
N ALA A 252 -21.53 -17.14 -2.74
CA ALA A 252 -21.94 -17.55 -4.07
C ALA A 252 -22.30 -16.33 -4.90
N LEU A 253 -21.75 -16.25 -6.10
CA LEU A 253 -22.07 -15.21 -7.04
C LEU A 253 -23.56 -15.36 -7.42
N PRO A 254 -24.43 -14.38 -7.10
CA PRO A 254 -25.89 -14.56 -7.17
C PRO A 254 -26.40 -14.90 -8.56
N PHE A 255 -25.70 -14.40 -9.57
CA PHE A 255 -26.09 -14.54 -10.97
C PHE A 255 -25.52 -15.82 -11.60
N LEU A 256 -24.62 -16.52 -10.99
CA LEU A 256 -24.27 -17.88 -11.42
C LEU A 256 -25.43 -18.84 -11.19
N SER A 257 -26.62 -18.28 -10.85
CA SER A 257 -27.91 -18.96 -10.81
C SER A 257 -27.78 -20.36 -10.22
N ARG A 258 -27.23 -20.45 -9.00
CA ARG A 258 -27.14 -21.73 -8.37
C ARG A 258 -28.54 -22.10 -7.89
N MET A 259 -29.34 -22.49 -8.88
CA MET A 259 -30.60 -23.13 -8.66
C MET A 259 -30.33 -24.55 -8.19
N ILE A 260 -30.63 -24.78 -6.92
CA ILE A 260 -30.50 -26.11 -6.32
C ILE A 260 -31.79 -26.86 -6.59
N GLN A 261 -31.67 -27.93 -7.34
CA GLN A 261 -32.84 -28.77 -7.67
C GLN A 261 -33.32 -29.57 -6.47
N PRO A 262 -34.56 -30.06 -6.47
CA PRO A 262 -35.04 -31.02 -5.45
C PRO A 262 -34.09 -32.22 -5.33
N GLY A 263 -33.62 -32.48 -4.12
CA GLY A 263 -32.68 -33.56 -3.83
C GLY A 263 -31.21 -33.22 -3.95
N ASP A 264 -30.83 -32.16 -4.67
CA ASP A 264 -29.44 -31.72 -4.78
C ASP A 264 -29.07 -30.86 -3.57
N GLY A 265 -27.82 -30.89 -3.13
CA GLY A 265 -27.27 -30.05 -2.08
C GLY A 265 -28.06 -30.06 -0.76
N GLY A 266 -28.80 -31.14 -0.50
CA GLY A 266 -29.66 -31.24 0.68
C GLY A 266 -30.96 -30.44 0.61
N ASN A 267 -31.41 -30.02 -0.58
CA ASN A 267 -32.67 -29.30 -0.78
C ASN A 267 -33.86 -30.10 -0.26
N PRO A 268 -34.55 -29.66 0.84
CA PRO A 268 -35.66 -30.39 1.42
C PRO A 268 -36.99 -30.15 0.69
N PHE A 269 -37.02 -29.17 -0.24
CA PHE A 269 -38.22 -28.79 -0.94
C PHE A 269 -38.47 -29.64 -2.20
N ASN A 270 -39.72 -29.78 -2.60
CA ASN A 270 -40.08 -30.41 -3.85
C ASN A 270 -39.98 -29.49 -5.06
N VAL A 271 -39.45 -28.29 -4.87
CA VAL A 271 -39.22 -27.27 -5.87
C VAL A 271 -37.77 -26.82 -5.86
N ALA A 272 -37.28 -26.28 -6.97
CA ALA A 272 -35.95 -25.68 -7.02
C ALA A 272 -35.87 -24.45 -6.14
N VAL A 273 -34.67 -24.17 -5.61
CA VAL A 273 -34.42 -23.06 -4.69
C VAL A 273 -33.21 -22.28 -5.18
N LYS A 274 -33.31 -20.98 -5.29
CA LYS A 274 -32.16 -20.12 -5.56
C LYS A 274 -31.43 -19.84 -4.26
N TRP A 275 -30.17 -20.20 -4.21
CA TRP A 275 -29.32 -20.04 -3.03
C TRP A 275 -28.55 -18.72 -3.07
N PHE A 276 -28.58 -18.01 -1.93
CA PHE A 276 -27.78 -16.81 -1.65
C PHE A 276 -26.99 -17.05 -0.38
N GLY A 277 -25.69 -17.34 -0.49
CA GLY A 277 -24.94 -17.68 0.69
C GLY A 277 -23.50 -18.03 0.40
N ARG A 278 -22.89 -18.59 1.43
CA ARG A 278 -21.52 -19.05 1.44
C ARG A 278 -21.48 -20.57 1.61
N PRO A 279 -20.60 -21.28 0.89
CA PRO A 279 -20.40 -22.72 1.12
C PRO A 279 -20.01 -23.00 2.57
N LEU A 280 -19.10 -22.23 3.13
CA LEU A 280 -18.66 -22.27 4.52
C LEU A 280 -19.12 -20.96 5.19
N GLY A 281 -20.02 -21.07 6.15
CA GLY A 281 -20.66 -19.96 6.82
C GLY A 281 -19.99 -19.56 8.13
N SER A 282 -20.78 -18.87 8.98
CA SER A 282 -20.29 -18.32 10.24
C SER A 282 -19.84 -19.36 11.25
N GLU A 283 -20.31 -20.60 11.10
CA GLU A 283 -19.98 -21.76 11.94
C GLU A 283 -18.58 -22.30 11.71
N VAL A 284 -17.91 -21.92 10.63
CA VAL A 284 -16.60 -22.44 10.25
C VAL A 284 -15.50 -21.42 10.63
N ALA A 285 -14.39 -21.94 11.14
CA ALA A 285 -13.23 -21.11 11.49
C ALA A 285 -12.61 -20.44 10.26
N SER A 286 -12.11 -19.23 10.47
CA SER A 286 -11.37 -18.48 9.46
C SER A 286 -10.10 -19.23 9.04
N PRO A 287 -9.87 -19.45 7.74
CA PRO A 287 -8.58 -19.92 7.24
C PRO A 287 -7.55 -18.81 7.31
N ASN A 288 -6.28 -19.17 7.26
CA ASN A 288 -5.17 -18.22 7.24
C ASN A 288 -4.68 -17.96 5.81
N SER A 289 -4.25 -16.73 5.52
CA SER A 289 -3.67 -16.27 4.25
C SER A 289 -2.22 -15.79 4.46
N PRO A 290 -1.26 -16.71 4.66
CA PRO A 290 0.13 -16.36 4.88
C PRO A 290 0.76 -15.75 3.62
N LYS A 291 1.78 -14.89 3.82
CA LYS A 291 2.57 -14.31 2.73
C LYS A 291 4.04 -14.30 3.10
N GLU A 292 4.89 -14.47 2.10
CA GLU A 292 6.33 -14.32 2.23
C GLU A 292 6.84 -13.29 1.21
N ILE A 293 7.47 -12.22 1.72
CA ILE A 293 8.08 -11.18 0.90
C ILE A 293 9.58 -11.24 1.08
N LYS A 294 10.32 -11.35 -0.03
CA LYS A 294 11.79 -11.35 -0.03
C LYS A 294 12.31 -10.23 -0.91
N GLN A 295 13.33 -9.54 -0.42
CA GLN A 295 13.99 -8.47 -1.15
C GLN A 295 15.50 -8.60 -1.05
N TYR A 296 16.19 -8.23 -2.12
CA TYR A 296 17.65 -8.15 -2.20
C TYR A 296 18.06 -6.85 -2.86
N HIS A 297 19.11 -6.24 -2.36
CA HIS A 297 19.79 -5.11 -2.95
C HIS A 297 21.29 -5.29 -2.90
N LEU A 298 21.94 -5.18 -4.04
CA LEU A 298 23.39 -5.18 -4.18
C LEU A 298 23.79 -3.92 -4.95
N SER A 299 24.72 -3.15 -4.40
CA SER A 299 25.28 -1.97 -5.07
C SER A 299 26.79 -2.02 -4.96
N GLN A 300 27.47 -1.88 -6.09
CA GLN A 300 28.91 -1.79 -6.20
C GLN A 300 29.25 -0.46 -6.85
N THR A 301 30.01 0.38 -6.17
CA THR A 301 30.36 1.72 -6.66
C THR A 301 31.86 1.93 -6.59
N MET A 302 32.45 2.42 -7.66
CA MET A 302 33.83 2.83 -7.75
C MET A 302 33.89 4.34 -8.00
N TYR A 303 34.49 5.06 -7.11
CA TYR A 303 34.79 6.50 -7.23
C TYR A 303 36.26 6.65 -7.59
N LEU A 304 36.53 7.41 -8.63
CA LEU A 304 37.87 7.70 -9.14
C LEU A 304 38.04 9.20 -9.29
N THR A 305 39.11 9.75 -8.72
CA THR A 305 39.52 11.12 -9.03
C THR A 305 40.48 11.07 -10.21
N LEU A 306 40.03 11.60 -11.34
CA LEU A 306 40.79 11.68 -12.57
C LEU A 306 41.73 12.92 -12.53
N LYS A 307 42.57 13.07 -13.55
CA LYS A 307 43.33 14.29 -13.74
C LYS A 307 42.37 15.47 -13.91
N ASP A 308 42.81 16.67 -13.58
CA ASP A 308 42.05 17.92 -13.71
C ASP A 308 40.82 18.04 -12.77
N GLU A 309 40.89 17.47 -11.57
CA GLU A 309 39.84 17.57 -10.52
C GLU A 309 38.46 17.07 -10.98
N THR A 310 38.46 16.11 -11.90
CA THR A 310 37.23 15.46 -12.34
C THR A 310 37.05 14.15 -11.58
N ASP A 311 35.93 14.04 -10.87
CA ASP A 311 35.55 12.81 -10.20
C ASP A 311 34.65 11.96 -11.13
N MET A 312 34.95 10.68 -11.19
CA MET A 312 34.15 9.67 -11.92
C MET A 312 33.55 8.70 -10.92
N GLU A 313 32.28 8.44 -11.09
CA GLU A 313 31.54 7.40 -10.36
C GLU A 313 31.05 6.36 -11.37
N LEU A 314 31.47 5.10 -11.19
CA LEU A 314 30.94 3.95 -11.89
C LEU A 314 30.22 3.05 -10.90
N SER A 315 28.93 2.79 -11.10
CA SER A 315 28.18 1.94 -10.20
C SER A 315 27.33 0.91 -10.93
N PHE A 316 27.26 -0.28 -10.36
CA PHE A 316 26.32 -1.34 -10.72
C PHE A 316 25.38 -1.59 -9.54
N THR A 317 24.08 -1.61 -9.80
CA THR A 317 23.05 -1.90 -8.81
C THR A 317 22.16 -3.04 -9.29
N LYS A 318 21.85 -3.97 -8.41
CA LYS A 318 20.85 -5.01 -8.62
C LYS A 318 19.87 -4.99 -7.43
N SER A 319 18.58 -4.95 -7.74
CA SER A 319 17.50 -4.96 -6.75
C SER A 319 16.42 -5.93 -7.20
N ASP A 320 16.00 -6.82 -6.32
CA ASP A 320 14.97 -7.83 -6.57
C ASP A 320 13.92 -7.81 -5.46
N HIS A 321 12.65 -8.03 -5.82
CA HIS A 321 11.51 -8.14 -4.93
C HIS A 321 10.66 -9.34 -5.34
N SER A 322 10.31 -10.21 -4.39
CA SER A 322 9.44 -11.38 -4.57
C SER A 322 8.35 -11.38 -3.51
N ASN A 323 7.12 -11.67 -3.93
CA ASN A 323 5.97 -11.87 -3.07
C ASN A 323 5.34 -13.23 -3.40
N ASP A 324 5.37 -14.15 -2.43
CA ASP A 324 4.64 -15.40 -2.47
C ASP A 324 3.30 -15.22 -1.75
N HIS A 325 2.21 -15.40 -2.50
CA HIS A 325 0.86 -15.09 -2.09
C HIS A 325 -0.01 -16.34 -2.06
N PHE A 326 -0.73 -16.53 -0.96
CA PHE A 326 -1.69 -17.60 -0.75
C PHE A 326 -3.01 -17.00 -0.24
N ARG A 327 -4.10 -17.12 -1.02
CA ARG A 327 -5.45 -16.64 -0.67
C ARG A 327 -6.42 -17.82 -0.59
N PRO A 328 -6.96 -18.14 0.58
CA PRO A 328 -7.91 -19.25 0.75
C PRO A 328 -9.19 -19.03 -0.04
N ASP A 329 -9.65 -20.09 -0.69
CA ASP A 329 -10.95 -20.15 -1.38
C ASP A 329 -11.43 -21.60 -1.42
N ILE A 330 -12.48 -21.83 -2.16
CA ILE A 330 -13.05 -23.13 -2.46
C ILE A 330 -12.76 -23.50 -3.91
N ILE A 331 -12.39 -24.74 -4.16
CA ILE A 331 -12.23 -25.27 -5.52
C ILE A 331 -13.62 -25.49 -6.11
N ASP A 332 -13.95 -24.73 -7.17
CA ASP A 332 -15.32 -24.67 -7.71
C ASP A 332 -15.79 -26.03 -8.28
N SER A 333 -14.94 -26.71 -9.04
CA SER A 333 -15.25 -28.04 -9.58
C SER A 333 -15.55 -29.05 -8.47
N ARG A 334 -14.75 -29.08 -7.39
CA ARG A 334 -14.96 -29.99 -6.27
C ARG A 334 -16.22 -29.68 -5.46
N PHE A 335 -16.54 -28.39 -5.34
CA PHE A 335 -17.76 -27.96 -4.68
C PHE A 335 -18.99 -28.37 -5.48
N LEU A 336 -18.98 -28.21 -6.80
CA LEU A 336 -20.06 -28.65 -7.69
C LEU A 336 -20.25 -30.18 -7.66
N ASP A 337 -19.14 -30.93 -7.71
CA ASP A 337 -19.19 -32.39 -7.55
C ASP A 337 -19.81 -32.78 -6.23
N SER A 338 -19.45 -32.08 -5.15
CA SER A 338 -19.99 -32.36 -3.83
C SER A 338 -21.49 -32.12 -3.71
N ILE A 339 -22.03 -31.12 -4.41
CA ILE A 339 -23.48 -30.85 -4.45
C ILE A 339 -24.20 -32.02 -5.14
N ASN A 340 -23.63 -32.57 -6.21
CA ASN A 340 -24.20 -33.64 -7.00
C ASN A 340 -23.88 -35.03 -6.45
N GLY A 341 -23.04 -35.11 -5.46
CA GLY A 341 -22.51 -36.33 -4.84
C GLY A 341 -21.11 -36.68 -5.31
N THR A 342 -20.21 -36.85 -4.38
CA THR A 342 -18.81 -37.24 -4.61
C THR A 342 -18.38 -38.38 -3.70
N THR A 343 -17.32 -39.09 -4.11
CA THR A 343 -16.69 -40.11 -3.30
C THR A 343 -15.39 -39.59 -2.71
N LEU A 344 -15.24 -39.63 -1.39
CA LEU A 344 -14.03 -39.22 -0.70
C LEU A 344 -13.04 -40.39 -0.57
N GLY A 345 -11.82 -40.22 -1.08
CA GLY A 345 -10.72 -41.15 -0.97
C GLY A 345 -10.67 -42.25 -2.05
N SER A 346 -9.57 -43.03 -2.04
CA SER A 346 -9.25 -44.02 -3.09
C SER A 346 -10.07 -45.30 -3.00
N SER A 347 -10.86 -45.49 -1.96
CA SER A 347 -11.65 -46.72 -1.76
C SER A 347 -13.05 -46.68 -2.36
N GLY A 348 -13.50 -45.52 -2.84
CA GLY A 348 -14.79 -45.38 -3.56
C GLY A 348 -16.02 -45.85 -2.81
N ALA A 349 -15.96 -45.87 -1.46
CA ALA A 349 -16.91 -46.66 -0.72
C ALA A 349 -18.27 -46.01 -0.55
N ASP A 350 -18.36 -44.69 -0.26
CA ASP A 350 -19.66 -44.03 -0.03
C ASP A 350 -19.72 -42.68 -0.71
N MET A 351 -20.78 -42.45 -1.48
CA MET A 351 -21.09 -41.16 -2.05
C MET A 351 -21.57 -40.23 -0.95
N VAL A 352 -20.90 -39.08 -0.84
CA VAL A 352 -21.24 -38.00 0.11
C VAL A 352 -21.74 -36.77 -0.64
N PHE A 353 -22.66 -36.06 -0.02
CA PHE A 353 -23.28 -34.88 -0.62
C PHE A 353 -23.02 -33.65 0.25
N TRP A 354 -22.71 -32.53 -0.37
CA TRP A 354 -22.69 -31.24 0.30
C TRP A 354 -24.09 -30.78 0.67
N ASN A 355 -24.36 -30.50 1.94
CA ASN A 355 -25.64 -29.98 2.38
C ASN A 355 -25.61 -28.45 2.58
N LEU A 356 -26.30 -27.70 1.72
CA LEU A 356 -26.45 -26.26 1.80
C LEU A 356 -27.52 -25.82 2.81
N PHE A 357 -28.47 -26.71 3.15
CA PHE A 357 -29.64 -26.41 3.98
C PHE A 357 -29.43 -26.80 5.46
N ASP A 358 -28.44 -27.62 5.73
CA ASP A 358 -27.99 -27.94 7.09
C ASP A 358 -26.48 -28.19 7.12
N SER A 359 -25.70 -27.16 7.43
CA SER A 359 -24.23 -27.22 7.43
C SER A 359 -23.67 -28.22 8.45
N SER A 360 -24.44 -28.60 9.50
CA SER A 360 -24.01 -29.58 10.48
C SER A 360 -23.84 -30.99 9.91
N GLN A 361 -24.36 -31.25 8.71
CA GLN A 361 -24.22 -32.53 8.01
C GLN A 361 -22.95 -32.64 7.16
N ASN A 362 -22.25 -31.54 6.94
CA ASN A 362 -20.99 -31.51 6.17
C ASN A 362 -19.83 -31.96 7.07
N SER A 363 -19.26 -33.09 6.75
CA SER A 363 -18.11 -33.62 7.51
C SER A 363 -16.84 -32.79 7.30
N GLN A 364 -15.91 -32.84 8.24
CA GLN A 364 -14.62 -32.16 8.09
C GLN A 364 -13.87 -32.62 6.83
N ALA A 365 -13.93 -33.91 6.50
CA ALA A 365 -13.32 -34.45 5.29
C ALA A 365 -13.91 -33.85 4.01
N LEU A 366 -15.23 -33.60 3.99
CA LEU A 366 -15.88 -32.93 2.88
C LEU A 366 -15.50 -31.45 2.76
N ILE A 367 -15.40 -30.77 3.90
CA ILE A 367 -14.90 -29.38 3.98
C ILE A 367 -13.46 -29.30 3.45
N ASP A 368 -12.59 -30.20 3.86
CA ASP A 368 -11.18 -30.24 3.43
C ASP A 368 -11.06 -30.60 1.94
N TYR A 369 -11.96 -31.43 1.40
CA TYR A 369 -12.00 -31.74 -0.03
C TYR A 369 -12.28 -30.53 -0.91
N VAL A 370 -13.21 -29.67 -0.51
CA VAL A 370 -13.59 -28.48 -1.31
C VAL A 370 -12.67 -27.29 -1.08
N ARG A 371 -11.90 -27.26 0.01
CA ARG A 371 -10.97 -26.16 0.28
C ARG A 371 -9.83 -26.12 -0.72
N GLY A 372 -9.48 -24.91 -1.11
CA GLY A 372 -8.35 -24.59 -1.96
C GLY A 372 -7.83 -23.18 -1.69
N ALA A 373 -7.01 -22.71 -2.58
CA ALA A 373 -6.48 -21.36 -2.51
C ALA A 373 -6.06 -20.85 -3.89
N GLU A 374 -6.04 -19.54 -4.06
CA GLU A 374 -5.29 -18.88 -5.11
C GLU A 374 -3.83 -18.78 -4.68
N THR A 375 -2.93 -19.35 -5.46
CA THR A 375 -1.49 -19.33 -5.20
C THR A 375 -0.74 -18.66 -6.34
N SER A 376 0.08 -17.67 -6.00
CA SER A 376 0.92 -16.97 -6.97
C SER A 376 2.26 -16.53 -6.39
N THR A 377 3.28 -16.46 -7.26
CA THR A 377 4.56 -15.82 -6.98
C THR A 377 4.73 -14.66 -7.96
N LYS A 378 4.92 -13.45 -7.43
CA LYS A 378 5.10 -12.24 -8.22
C LYS A 378 6.49 -11.66 -7.92
N GLN A 379 7.34 -11.57 -8.95
CA GLN A 379 8.73 -11.15 -8.84
C GLN A 379 9.02 -9.98 -9.78
N ALA A 380 9.72 -8.97 -9.28
CA ALA A 380 10.26 -7.88 -10.08
C ALA A 380 11.74 -7.68 -9.78
N GLY A 381 12.49 -7.19 -10.75
CA GLY A 381 13.90 -6.90 -10.58
C GLY A 381 14.35 -5.70 -11.40
N LEU A 382 15.39 -5.05 -10.91
CA LEU A 382 16.09 -3.93 -11.54
C LEU A 382 17.59 -4.21 -11.56
N GLU A 383 18.22 -4.05 -12.71
CA GLU A 383 19.66 -3.96 -12.89
C GLU A 383 19.98 -2.58 -13.47
N SER A 384 20.89 -1.82 -12.83
CA SER A 384 21.33 -0.48 -13.27
C SER A 384 22.84 -0.40 -13.37
N LEU A 385 23.32 0.21 -14.43
CA LEU A 385 24.72 0.61 -14.62
C LEU A 385 24.75 2.12 -14.83
N ASP A 386 25.46 2.82 -13.93
CA ASP A 386 25.58 4.28 -13.95
C ASP A 386 27.04 4.68 -14.12
N LEU A 387 27.28 5.64 -15.02
CA LEU A 387 28.57 6.30 -15.19
C LEU A 387 28.36 7.82 -15.06
N ILE A 388 28.92 8.41 -14.04
CA ILE A 388 28.70 9.82 -13.67
C ILE A 388 30.06 10.53 -13.56
N PHE A 389 30.15 11.72 -14.13
CA PHE A 389 31.32 12.60 -14.00
C PHE A 389 30.90 13.89 -13.30
N ARG A 390 31.78 14.39 -12.41
CA ARG A 390 31.64 15.66 -11.73
C ARG A 390 32.95 16.42 -11.91
N SER A 391 32.86 17.65 -12.41
CA SER A 391 34.03 18.47 -12.74
C SER A 391 33.78 19.93 -12.36
N ASN A 392 34.76 20.59 -11.82
CA ASN A 392 34.81 22.03 -11.66
C ASN A 392 35.50 22.65 -12.87
N LEU A 393 34.71 23.03 -13.90
CA LEU A 393 35.22 23.50 -15.19
C LEU A 393 35.92 24.85 -15.14
N TRP A 394 35.66 25.67 -14.15
CA TRP A 394 36.29 26.95 -13.83
C TRP A 394 35.95 27.30 -12.39
N THR A 395 36.55 28.29 -11.81
CA THR A 395 36.35 28.67 -10.41
C THR A 395 34.89 28.85 -9.97
N ASP A 396 33.99 29.09 -10.92
CA ASP A 396 32.60 29.46 -10.62
C ASP A 396 31.54 28.47 -11.21
N TYR A 397 31.99 27.39 -11.87
CA TYR A 397 31.09 26.42 -12.50
C TYR A 397 31.32 25.01 -11.98
N SER A 398 30.28 24.37 -11.53
CA SER A 398 30.24 22.91 -11.30
C SER A 398 29.43 22.25 -12.39
N LEU A 399 29.99 21.21 -13.00
CA LEU A 399 29.32 20.40 -14.02
C LEU A 399 29.23 18.95 -13.57
N GLY A 400 28.03 18.42 -13.54
CA GLY A 400 27.76 16.98 -13.45
C GLY A 400 27.16 16.46 -14.74
N TYR A 401 27.58 15.31 -15.23
CA TYR A 401 26.98 14.66 -16.37
C TYR A 401 27.17 13.16 -16.33
N GLY A 402 26.30 12.40 -16.98
CA GLY A 402 26.40 10.96 -16.95
C GLY A 402 25.45 10.23 -17.87
N VAL A 403 25.63 8.93 -17.89
CA VAL A 403 24.76 7.98 -18.58
C VAL A 403 24.33 6.88 -17.65
N GLN A 404 23.15 6.32 -17.90
CA GLN A 404 22.57 5.25 -17.11
C GLN A 404 21.91 4.22 -18.05
N VAL A 405 22.10 2.95 -17.75
CA VAL A 405 21.42 1.84 -18.42
C VAL A 405 20.69 1.03 -17.37
N ASN A 406 19.39 0.88 -17.53
CA ASN A 406 18.53 0.09 -16.63
C ASN A 406 17.89 -1.06 -17.40
N LYS A 407 17.78 -2.22 -16.72
CA LYS A 407 16.99 -3.35 -17.17
C LYS A 407 16.03 -3.74 -16.06
N GLU A 408 14.74 -3.69 -16.36
CA GLU A 408 13.65 -4.11 -15.49
C GLU A 408 13.09 -5.46 -15.96
N ASN A 409 12.68 -6.30 -15.04
CA ASN A 409 11.99 -7.56 -15.32
C ASN A 409 10.79 -7.76 -14.39
N LEU A 410 9.81 -8.53 -14.90
CA LEU A 410 8.61 -8.96 -14.17
C LEU A 410 8.34 -10.41 -14.52
N ASN A 411 8.22 -11.25 -13.48
CA ASN A 411 7.79 -12.63 -13.58
C ASN A 411 6.63 -12.89 -12.63
N ILE A 412 5.49 -13.33 -13.15
CA ILE A 412 4.31 -13.72 -12.39
C ILE A 412 3.99 -15.15 -12.75
N SER A 413 3.82 -16.00 -11.75
CA SER A 413 3.40 -17.38 -11.92
C SER A 413 2.24 -17.72 -11.00
N TYR A 414 1.22 -18.34 -11.55
CA TYR A 414 0.09 -18.93 -10.86
C TYR A 414 0.18 -20.46 -10.98
N ASP A 415 -0.24 -21.18 -9.97
CA ASP A 415 -0.42 -22.62 -10.06
C ASP A 415 -1.56 -23.00 -11.03
N GLU A 416 -1.79 -24.28 -11.25
CA GLU A 416 -2.77 -24.75 -12.23
C GLU A 416 -4.21 -24.38 -11.88
N ILE A 417 -4.55 -24.42 -10.60
CA ILE A 417 -5.89 -24.09 -10.08
C ILE A 417 -6.16 -22.60 -10.16
N SER A 418 -5.14 -21.78 -9.91
CA SER A 418 -5.21 -20.31 -9.86
C SER A 418 -5.04 -19.63 -11.20
N ARG A 419 -4.80 -20.40 -12.27
CA ARG A 419 -4.51 -19.82 -13.59
C ARG A 419 -5.79 -19.47 -14.34
N ALA A 420 -5.87 -18.22 -14.78
CA ALA A 420 -6.88 -17.74 -15.72
C ALA A 420 -6.31 -17.67 -17.14
N GLU A 421 -7.18 -17.83 -18.13
CA GLU A 421 -6.85 -17.70 -19.56
C GLU A 421 -7.61 -16.53 -20.18
N PHE A 422 -6.92 -15.77 -21.03
CA PHE A 422 -7.42 -14.58 -21.70
C PHE A 422 -7.19 -14.68 -23.20
N ASP A 423 -8.09 -14.11 -23.99
CA ASP A 423 -7.90 -13.96 -25.43
C ASP A 423 -6.90 -12.82 -25.75
N GLU A 424 -6.65 -12.60 -27.04
CA GLU A 424 -5.73 -11.56 -27.53
C GLU A 424 -6.19 -10.13 -27.17
N ASN A 425 -7.48 -9.94 -26.91
CA ASN A 425 -8.08 -8.67 -26.50
C ASN A 425 -8.17 -8.51 -24.98
N GLY A 426 -7.65 -9.48 -24.21
CA GLY A 426 -7.71 -9.47 -22.75
C GLY A 426 -9.05 -9.93 -22.16
N LYS A 427 -9.98 -10.47 -22.96
CA LYS A 427 -11.22 -11.04 -22.46
C LYS A 427 -10.98 -12.40 -21.82
N ILE A 428 -11.62 -12.65 -20.68
CA ILE A 428 -11.53 -13.93 -19.97
C ILE A 428 -12.11 -15.06 -20.84
N ILE A 429 -11.26 -16.05 -21.16
CA ILE A 429 -11.68 -17.33 -21.80
C ILE A 429 -12.02 -18.33 -20.71
N LYS A 430 -11.18 -18.42 -19.66
CA LYS A 430 -11.34 -19.34 -18.53
C LYS A 430 -10.86 -18.67 -17.25
N THR A 431 -11.65 -18.75 -16.21
CA THR A 431 -11.23 -18.33 -14.86
C THR A 431 -10.48 -19.44 -14.15
N ALA A 432 -9.78 -19.13 -13.07
CA ALA A 432 -9.28 -20.12 -12.13
C ALA A 432 -10.39 -21.08 -11.68
N ASP A 433 -10.03 -22.31 -11.32
CA ASP A 433 -10.97 -23.28 -10.75
C ASP A 433 -11.21 -22.98 -9.25
N LEU A 434 -11.65 -21.73 -9.01
CA LEU A 434 -11.94 -21.21 -7.69
C LEU A 434 -13.36 -20.65 -7.65
N PHE A 435 -13.98 -20.81 -6.51
CA PHE A 435 -15.38 -20.46 -6.31
C PHE A 435 -15.64 -18.96 -6.42
N PHE A 436 -14.74 -18.17 -5.84
CA PHE A 436 -14.85 -16.71 -5.79
C PHE A 436 -13.69 -16.04 -6.52
N LEU A 437 -12.45 -16.33 -6.15
CA LEU A 437 -11.27 -15.76 -6.76
C LEU A 437 -11.16 -16.18 -8.23
N GLY A 438 -10.72 -15.26 -9.07
CA GLY A 438 -10.66 -15.53 -10.50
C GLY A 438 -9.28 -15.89 -11.02
N GLY A 439 -8.27 -15.73 -10.17
CA GLY A 439 -6.87 -15.97 -10.54
C GLY A 439 -6.30 -14.93 -11.49
N GLY A 440 -5.22 -15.30 -12.16
CA GLY A 440 -4.53 -14.43 -13.12
C GLY A 440 -3.71 -15.20 -14.13
N LYS A 441 -3.00 -14.48 -14.99
CA LYS A 441 -2.14 -15.10 -16.01
C LYS A 441 -0.67 -15.07 -15.66
N ASN A 442 0.08 -16.07 -16.13
CA ASN A 442 1.53 -16.07 -16.05
C ASN A 442 2.12 -14.98 -16.97
N VAL A 443 3.14 -14.28 -16.45
CA VAL A 443 3.82 -13.18 -17.15
C VAL A 443 5.32 -13.37 -17.02
N SER A 444 6.07 -13.16 -18.11
CA SER A 444 7.52 -13.02 -18.10
C SER A 444 7.91 -11.95 -19.12
N LYS A 445 8.31 -10.79 -18.62
CA LYS A 445 8.61 -9.60 -19.44
C LYS A 445 9.84 -8.88 -18.93
N SER A 446 10.52 -8.17 -19.84
CA SER A 446 11.65 -7.29 -19.51
C SER A 446 11.60 -6.01 -20.34
N ARG A 447 12.20 -4.94 -19.81
CA ARG A 447 12.31 -3.62 -20.44
C ARG A 447 13.70 -3.05 -20.19
N ASN A 448 14.33 -2.49 -21.24
CA ASN A 448 15.56 -1.72 -21.10
C ASN A 448 15.26 -0.23 -21.17
N LYS A 449 16.04 0.57 -20.41
CA LYS A 449 15.97 2.03 -20.41
C LYS A 449 17.38 2.59 -20.50
N TYR A 450 17.56 3.66 -21.30
CA TYR A 450 18.82 4.34 -21.48
C TYR A 450 18.65 5.81 -21.17
N ALA A 451 19.54 6.38 -20.38
CA ALA A 451 19.46 7.79 -20.05
C ALA A 451 20.81 8.49 -20.17
N SER A 452 20.73 9.77 -20.52
CA SER A 452 21.85 10.71 -20.41
C SER A 452 21.38 11.98 -19.70
N PHE A 453 22.23 12.57 -18.88
CA PHE A 453 21.86 13.73 -18.09
C PHE A 453 23.04 14.67 -17.85
N PHE A 454 22.74 15.91 -17.57
CA PHE A 454 23.69 16.93 -17.15
C PHE A 454 23.10 17.86 -16.12
N GLU A 455 23.96 18.47 -15.31
CA GLU A 455 23.66 19.55 -14.39
C GLU A 455 24.81 20.56 -14.40
N ILE A 456 24.47 21.82 -14.55
CA ILE A 456 25.40 22.95 -14.49
C ILE A 456 24.93 23.87 -13.37
N GLU A 457 25.79 24.13 -12.41
CA GLU A 457 25.56 25.13 -11.37
C GLU A 457 26.58 26.24 -11.52
N LYS A 458 26.10 27.48 -11.45
CA LYS A 458 26.92 28.68 -11.52
C LYS A 458 26.54 29.67 -10.42
N LYS A 459 27.55 30.14 -9.70
CA LYS A 459 27.45 31.26 -8.82
C LYS A 459 27.60 32.56 -9.64
N PHE A 460 26.49 33.22 -10.00
CA PHE A 460 26.48 34.41 -10.84
C PHE A 460 27.03 35.63 -10.13
N ILE A 461 26.64 35.83 -8.88
CA ILE A 461 27.13 36.80 -7.92
C ILE A 461 27.08 36.15 -6.54
N ASP A 462 27.72 36.73 -5.54
CA ASP A 462 27.76 36.12 -4.19
C ASP A 462 26.42 35.79 -3.58
N SER A 463 25.37 36.48 -4.03
CA SER A 463 24.00 36.30 -3.55
C SER A 463 23.11 35.47 -4.46
N LEU A 464 23.56 35.04 -5.66
CA LEU A 464 22.70 34.34 -6.64
C LEU A 464 23.37 33.13 -7.23
N ASP A 465 22.83 31.96 -6.91
CA ASP A 465 23.17 30.68 -7.53
C ASP A 465 22.09 30.31 -8.54
N ILE A 466 22.49 29.86 -9.73
CA ILE A 466 21.61 29.36 -10.80
C ILE A 466 22.04 27.97 -11.15
N ARG A 467 21.06 27.05 -11.23
CA ARG A 467 21.28 25.67 -11.63
C ARG A 467 20.38 25.31 -12.80
N LEU A 468 20.98 24.77 -13.84
CA LEU A 468 20.32 24.21 -15.01
C LEU A 468 20.62 22.73 -15.08
N ALA A 469 19.60 21.90 -15.22
CA ALA A 469 19.76 20.46 -15.41
C ALA A 469 18.85 19.97 -16.54
N GLY A 470 19.23 18.86 -17.16
CA GLY A 470 18.43 18.19 -18.16
C GLY A 470 18.74 16.70 -18.22
N ARG A 471 17.73 15.91 -18.47
CA ARG A 471 17.83 14.46 -18.64
C ARG A 471 17.04 14.05 -19.87
N TYR A 472 17.64 13.24 -20.71
CA TYR A 472 16.98 12.49 -21.76
C TYR A 472 16.94 11.03 -21.38
N GLU A 473 15.77 10.41 -21.49
CA GLU A 473 15.58 8.99 -21.19
C GLU A 473 14.78 8.33 -22.34
N ASP A 474 15.33 7.21 -22.86
CA ASP A 474 14.75 6.35 -23.88
C ASP A 474 14.39 5.01 -23.24
N PHE A 475 13.16 4.56 -23.43
CA PHE A 475 12.65 3.31 -22.89
C PHE A 475 12.02 2.40 -23.96
N GLY A 476 12.47 2.59 -25.20
CA GLY A 476 12.19 1.75 -26.37
C GLY A 476 11.10 2.31 -27.27
N ASN A 477 9.84 2.30 -26.85
CA ASN A 477 8.75 2.80 -27.70
C ASN A 477 8.49 4.30 -27.53
N ASP A 478 9.08 4.91 -26.51
CA ASP A 478 8.88 6.34 -26.18
C ASP A 478 10.14 6.91 -25.51
N SER A 479 10.21 8.22 -25.38
CA SER A 479 11.30 8.93 -24.73
C SER A 479 10.81 10.21 -24.05
N SER A 480 11.58 10.70 -23.07
CA SER A 480 11.32 11.97 -22.40
C SER A 480 12.57 12.84 -22.34
N PHE A 481 12.37 14.15 -22.40
CA PHE A 481 13.40 15.15 -22.07
C PHE A 481 12.90 16.06 -20.95
N ASP A 482 13.59 16.07 -19.82
CA ASP A 482 13.16 16.71 -18.58
C ASP A 482 14.14 17.78 -18.12
N PRO A 483 13.92 19.06 -18.52
CA PRO A 483 14.72 20.20 -18.05
C PRO A 483 14.30 20.64 -16.65
N LYS A 484 15.26 21.21 -15.91
CA LYS A 484 15.05 21.93 -14.65
C LYS A 484 15.88 23.20 -14.61
N LEU A 485 15.22 24.28 -14.19
CA LEU A 485 15.88 25.56 -13.88
C LEU A 485 15.57 25.91 -12.43
N SER A 486 16.61 26.23 -11.66
CA SER A 486 16.45 26.61 -10.26
C SER A 486 17.32 27.85 -9.95
N PHE A 487 16.80 28.65 -9.03
CA PHE A 487 17.45 29.85 -8.53
C PHE A 487 17.48 29.82 -7.02
N LYS A 488 18.61 30.22 -6.44
CA LYS A 488 18.72 30.52 -5.03
C LYS A 488 19.31 31.89 -4.86
N PHE A 489 18.53 32.79 -4.30
CA PHE A 489 18.92 34.20 -4.10
C PHE A 489 18.96 34.52 -2.61
N ASN A 490 20.11 35.03 -2.15
CA ASN A 490 20.37 35.41 -0.76
C ASN A 490 20.52 36.94 -0.68
N PRO A 491 19.39 37.70 -0.61
CA PRO A 491 19.46 39.17 -0.57
C PRO A 491 20.19 39.69 0.66
N ILE A 492 20.16 38.95 1.75
CA ILE A 492 20.93 39.16 2.98
C ILE A 492 21.28 37.82 3.58
N ASP A 493 22.28 37.73 4.46
CA ASP A 493 22.79 36.49 5.07
C ASP A 493 21.71 35.65 5.75
N LYS A 494 20.64 36.25 6.22
CA LYS A 494 19.56 35.59 6.95
C LYS A 494 18.38 35.12 6.10
N VAL A 495 18.32 35.56 4.82
CA VAL A 495 17.18 35.28 3.96
C VAL A 495 17.65 34.61 2.68
N SER A 496 17.06 33.47 2.38
CA SER A 496 17.19 32.79 1.10
C SER A 496 15.83 32.68 0.42
N ILE A 497 15.76 33.10 -0.82
CA ILE A 497 14.62 32.91 -1.72
C ILE A 497 15.02 31.85 -2.72
N ARG A 498 14.19 30.79 -2.88
CA ARG A 498 14.43 29.75 -3.85
C ARG A 498 13.23 29.62 -4.79
N ALA A 499 13.51 29.44 -6.07
CA ALA A 499 12.48 29.16 -7.06
C ALA A 499 12.97 28.06 -8.00
N SER A 500 12.08 27.18 -8.43
CA SER A 500 12.40 26.17 -9.42
C SER A 500 11.22 25.92 -10.36
N ARG A 501 11.55 25.60 -11.62
CA ARG A 501 10.64 25.08 -12.62
C ARG A 501 11.27 23.85 -13.24
N SER A 502 10.53 22.73 -13.25
CA SER A 502 11.00 21.47 -13.85
C SER A 502 9.87 20.73 -14.55
N SER A 503 10.22 19.92 -15.54
CA SER A 503 9.39 18.78 -15.92
C SER A 503 9.85 17.54 -15.18
N SER A 504 8.96 16.57 -15.05
CA SER A 504 9.24 15.24 -14.51
C SER A 504 8.30 14.22 -15.14
N PHE A 505 8.66 12.96 -15.10
CA PHE A 505 7.79 11.89 -15.59
C PHE A 505 7.87 10.64 -14.70
N THR A 506 6.85 9.82 -14.80
CA THR A 506 6.77 8.49 -14.17
C THR A 506 6.47 7.44 -15.23
N MET A 507 7.20 6.35 -15.19
CA MET A 507 6.98 5.22 -16.09
C MET A 507 5.85 4.32 -15.55
N PRO A 508 5.01 3.76 -16.45
CA PRO A 508 4.16 2.65 -16.05
C PRO A 508 5.01 1.52 -15.47
N SER A 509 4.62 0.99 -14.32
CA SER A 509 5.26 -0.21 -13.79
C SER A 509 5.03 -1.39 -14.73
N MET A 510 5.94 -2.37 -14.69
CA MET A 510 5.79 -3.58 -15.50
C MET A 510 4.50 -4.34 -15.15
N ALA A 511 4.06 -4.26 -13.88
CA ALA A 511 2.80 -4.86 -13.42
C ALA A 511 1.59 -4.17 -14.06
N GLN A 512 1.54 -2.83 -14.08
CA GLN A 512 0.46 -2.07 -14.73
C GLN A 512 0.38 -2.33 -16.24
N MET A 513 1.50 -2.65 -16.87
CA MET A 513 1.52 -2.95 -18.31
C MET A 513 1.12 -4.39 -18.63
N PHE A 514 1.46 -5.38 -17.79
CA PHE A 514 1.44 -6.77 -18.20
C PHE A 514 0.72 -7.74 -17.26
N SER A 515 0.43 -7.36 -16.00
CA SER A 515 -0.32 -8.21 -15.08
C SER A 515 -1.79 -8.34 -15.53
N SER A 516 -2.44 -9.41 -15.10
CA SER A 516 -3.89 -9.54 -15.21
C SER A 516 -4.35 -10.35 -14.02
N ASP A 517 -5.22 -9.74 -13.23
CA ASP A 517 -5.77 -10.32 -12.01
C ASP A 517 -7.31 -10.24 -12.09
N ILE A 518 -8.00 -11.26 -11.58
CA ILE A 518 -9.47 -11.27 -11.52
C ILE A 518 -9.87 -11.21 -10.06
N ASN A 519 -10.36 -10.06 -9.65
CA ASN A 519 -10.92 -9.81 -8.33
C ASN A 519 -12.45 -9.86 -8.37
N LEU A 520 -13.06 -9.62 -7.22
CA LEU A 520 -14.51 -9.55 -7.09
C LEU A 520 -14.90 -8.26 -6.38
N GLY A 521 -15.95 -7.65 -6.90
CA GLY A 521 -16.51 -6.44 -6.32
C GLY A 521 -17.99 -6.33 -6.57
N SER A 522 -18.66 -5.50 -5.77
CA SER A 522 -20.06 -5.15 -5.99
C SER A 522 -20.14 -3.95 -6.92
N VAL A 523 -20.98 -4.06 -7.95
CA VAL A 523 -21.33 -2.94 -8.83
C VAL A 523 -22.84 -2.81 -8.91
N ARG A 524 -23.34 -1.59 -9.00
CA ARG A 524 -24.76 -1.31 -9.11
C ARG A 524 -25.19 -1.39 -10.58
N ASP A 525 -26.00 -2.39 -10.90
CA ASP A 525 -26.54 -2.56 -12.25
C ASP A 525 -27.73 -1.61 -12.53
N PHE A 526 -28.02 -1.36 -13.79
CA PHE A 526 -29.10 -0.46 -14.22
C PHE A 526 -30.50 -0.91 -13.75
N ASN A 527 -30.69 -2.19 -13.43
CA ASN A 527 -31.92 -2.73 -12.83
C ASN A 527 -32.05 -2.43 -11.31
N GLY A 528 -31.09 -1.67 -10.74
CA GLY A 528 -31.10 -1.28 -9.33
C GLY A 528 -30.52 -2.33 -8.37
N ASN A 529 -30.14 -3.50 -8.87
CA ASN A 529 -29.45 -4.52 -8.09
C ASN A 529 -27.95 -4.18 -7.98
N SER A 530 -27.33 -4.65 -6.90
CA SER A 530 -25.88 -4.51 -6.69
C SER A 530 -25.24 -5.90 -6.58
N PRO A 531 -25.10 -6.62 -7.72
CA PRO A 531 -24.49 -7.94 -7.68
C PRO A 531 -23.00 -7.88 -7.39
N PHE A 532 -22.47 -8.92 -6.76
CA PHE A 532 -21.04 -9.22 -6.83
C PHE A 532 -20.71 -9.76 -8.23
N VAL A 533 -19.68 -9.20 -8.85
CA VAL A 533 -19.24 -9.57 -10.20
C VAL A 533 -17.73 -9.82 -10.22
N ARG A 534 -17.28 -10.65 -11.15
CA ARG A 534 -15.87 -10.77 -11.44
C ARG A 534 -15.39 -9.50 -12.12
N GLN A 535 -14.37 -8.87 -11.52
CA GLN A 535 -13.72 -7.68 -12.05
C GLN A 535 -12.32 -8.09 -12.55
N ALA A 536 -12.19 -8.25 -13.86
CA ALA A 536 -10.91 -8.54 -14.47
C ALA A 536 -10.15 -7.24 -14.70
N GLN A 537 -9.07 -7.03 -13.97
CA GLN A 537 -8.16 -5.91 -14.18
C GLN A 537 -7.01 -6.38 -15.07
N ILE A 538 -6.89 -5.78 -16.24
CA ILE A 538 -5.94 -6.19 -17.27
C ILE A 538 -4.88 -5.12 -17.48
N GLY A 539 -3.62 -5.53 -17.49
CA GLY A 539 -2.49 -4.67 -17.80
C GLY A 539 -2.58 -4.11 -19.21
N ASN A 540 -2.19 -2.85 -19.39
CA ASN A 540 -2.22 -2.16 -20.67
C ASN A 540 -0.80 -1.88 -21.19
N PRO A 541 -0.31 -2.62 -22.19
CA PRO A 541 1.03 -2.41 -22.75
C PRO A 541 1.18 -1.08 -23.52
N ASN A 542 0.08 -0.38 -23.82
CA ASN A 542 0.05 0.87 -24.56
C ASN A 542 0.07 2.11 -23.65
N LEU A 543 0.23 1.93 -22.34
CA LEU A 543 0.35 3.04 -21.40
C LEU A 543 1.53 3.94 -21.76
N LYS A 544 1.25 5.24 -21.74
CA LYS A 544 2.26 6.29 -21.92
C LYS A 544 2.83 6.69 -20.56
N PRO A 545 4.04 7.22 -20.51
CA PRO A 545 4.55 7.84 -19.30
C PRO A 545 3.65 8.97 -18.83
N ALA A 546 3.42 9.03 -17.53
CA ALA A 546 2.79 10.16 -16.90
C ALA A 546 3.81 11.30 -16.79
N THR A 547 3.44 12.52 -17.16
CA THR A 547 4.35 13.66 -17.19
C THR A 547 3.86 14.77 -16.28
N SER A 548 4.77 15.57 -15.70
CA SER A 548 4.40 16.67 -14.86
C SER A 548 5.21 17.94 -15.12
N LYS A 549 4.59 19.09 -14.82
CA LYS A 549 5.26 20.39 -14.73
C LYS A 549 5.19 20.87 -13.29
N ASN A 550 6.35 21.00 -12.68
CA ASN A 550 6.49 21.36 -11.28
C ASN A 550 6.97 22.81 -11.15
N SER A 551 6.38 23.57 -10.25
CA SER A 551 6.82 24.94 -9.88
C SER A 551 6.90 25.04 -8.37
N ASN A 552 8.00 25.55 -7.85
CA ASN A 552 8.20 25.78 -6.43
C ASN A 552 8.74 27.20 -6.21
N LEU A 553 8.23 27.85 -5.15
CA LEU A 553 8.73 29.13 -4.65
C LEU A 553 8.82 29.05 -3.13
N GLY A 554 10.01 29.22 -2.59
CA GLY A 554 10.26 29.13 -1.16
C GLY A 554 11.02 30.31 -0.61
N VAL A 555 10.71 30.66 0.64
CA VAL A 555 11.45 31.65 1.42
C VAL A 555 11.94 30.98 2.69
N ILE A 556 13.23 31.12 2.96
CA ILE A 556 13.88 30.61 4.16
C ILE A 556 14.45 31.80 4.92
N PHE A 557 14.05 31.92 6.16
CA PHE A 557 14.68 32.82 7.12
C PHE A 557 15.50 31.99 8.09
N ASN A 558 16.78 32.30 8.19
CA ASN A 558 17.74 31.57 9.04
C ASN A 558 18.46 32.56 9.97
N ASN A 559 18.38 32.29 11.25
CA ASN A 559 19.10 33.04 12.28
C ASN A 559 19.88 32.06 13.14
N ILE A 560 20.76 32.53 14.01
CA ILE A 560 21.65 31.70 14.87
C ILE A 560 20.86 30.58 15.60
N ASN A 561 19.66 30.87 16.07
CA ASN A 561 18.87 29.93 16.87
C ASN A 561 17.55 29.53 16.23
N SER A 562 17.18 30.09 15.09
CA SER A 562 15.86 29.86 14.52
C SER A 562 15.91 29.76 13.01
N LYS A 563 15.14 28.80 12.47
CA LYS A 563 14.93 28.64 11.05
C LYS A 563 13.44 28.62 10.77
N PHE A 564 13.00 29.42 9.82
CA PHE A 564 11.64 29.42 9.28
C PHE A 564 11.69 29.18 7.78
N SER A 565 10.80 28.36 7.26
CA SER A 565 10.60 28.23 5.82
C SER A 565 9.13 28.17 5.47
N ILE A 566 8.79 28.75 4.33
CA ILE A 566 7.51 28.60 3.67
C ILE A 566 7.76 28.31 2.20
N ASP A 567 7.12 27.27 1.67
CA ASP A 567 7.28 26.81 0.31
C ASP A 567 5.91 26.65 -0.34
N PHE A 568 5.69 27.35 -1.44
CA PHE A 568 4.53 27.20 -2.31
C PHE A 568 4.90 26.29 -3.45
N TRP A 569 4.05 25.29 -3.71
CA TRP A 569 4.30 24.32 -4.76
C TRP A 569 3.05 24.06 -5.60
N ASN A 570 3.27 23.79 -6.88
CA ASN A 570 2.23 23.42 -7.84
C ASN A 570 2.76 22.36 -8.79
N ILE A 571 1.94 21.35 -9.04
CA ILE A 571 2.21 20.20 -9.92
C ILE A 571 1.03 20.10 -10.90
N ASP A 572 1.30 20.26 -12.19
CA ASP A 572 0.38 19.94 -13.29
C ASP A 572 0.80 18.56 -13.81
N TYR A 573 0.01 17.52 -13.51
CA TYR A 573 0.31 16.12 -13.76
C TYR A 573 -0.61 15.60 -14.85
N ARG A 574 -0.06 15.08 -15.93
CA ARG A 574 -0.77 14.59 -17.12
C ARG A 574 -0.46 13.14 -17.38
N ASN A 575 -1.40 12.44 -18.02
CA ASN A 575 -1.31 11.03 -18.31
C ASN A 575 -1.06 10.20 -17.05
N ARG A 576 -1.59 10.63 -15.91
CA ARG A 576 -1.54 9.85 -14.67
C ARG A 576 -2.09 8.46 -14.94
N ILE A 577 -1.47 7.42 -14.39
CA ILE A 577 -1.86 6.05 -14.67
C ILE A 577 -2.86 5.61 -13.62
N GLU A 578 -4.07 5.35 -14.07
CA GLU A 578 -5.21 4.98 -13.25
C GLU A 578 -5.84 3.68 -13.73
N VAL A 579 -6.70 3.10 -12.89
CA VAL A 579 -7.52 1.93 -13.23
C VAL A 579 -8.93 2.42 -13.59
N GLU A 580 -9.50 1.89 -14.66
CA GLU A 580 -10.90 2.15 -15.00
C GLU A 580 -11.83 1.71 -13.88
N SER A 581 -12.79 2.55 -13.51
CA SER A 581 -13.82 2.20 -12.53
C SER A 581 -14.84 1.25 -13.15
N SER A 582 -14.99 0.06 -12.56
CA SER A 582 -16.01 -0.93 -12.99
C SER A 582 -17.42 -0.34 -13.00
N GLN A 583 -17.73 0.54 -12.03
CA GLN A 583 -19.03 1.22 -11.97
C GLN A 583 -19.18 2.25 -13.09
N ALA A 584 -18.16 3.04 -13.38
CA ALA A 584 -18.19 4.00 -14.48
C ALA A 584 -18.36 3.30 -15.83
N MET A 585 -17.59 2.20 -16.07
CA MET A 585 -17.72 1.40 -17.31
C MET A 585 -19.14 0.87 -17.51
N LEU A 586 -19.77 0.38 -16.44
CA LEU A 586 -21.14 -0.12 -16.49
C LEU A 586 -22.15 1.00 -16.74
N ASN A 587 -21.96 2.16 -16.11
CA ASN A 587 -22.85 3.32 -16.28
C ASN A 587 -22.78 3.86 -17.71
N LEU A 588 -21.57 4.00 -18.26
CA LEU A 588 -21.36 4.51 -19.62
C LEU A 588 -21.95 3.59 -20.70
N ASN A 589 -21.76 2.29 -20.57
CA ASN A 589 -22.28 1.33 -21.53
C ASN A 589 -22.64 -0.02 -20.89
N PRO A 590 -23.87 -0.17 -20.36
CA PRO A 590 -24.33 -1.39 -19.67
C PRO A 590 -24.22 -2.70 -20.46
N ASN A 591 -24.08 -2.60 -21.78
CA ASN A 591 -23.92 -3.73 -22.69
C ASN A 591 -22.65 -3.63 -23.56
N GLY A 592 -21.68 -2.83 -23.14
CA GLY A 592 -20.40 -2.68 -23.83
C GLY A 592 -19.54 -3.95 -23.81
N SER A 593 -18.46 -3.94 -24.57
CA SER A 593 -17.54 -5.08 -24.68
C SER A 593 -16.87 -5.45 -23.35
N SER A 594 -16.70 -4.47 -22.46
CA SER A 594 -16.14 -4.66 -21.11
C SER A 594 -17.14 -5.30 -20.12
N ILE A 595 -18.42 -5.38 -20.49
CA ILE A 595 -19.48 -5.91 -19.64
C ILE A 595 -19.84 -7.32 -20.06
N THR A 596 -19.83 -8.25 -19.14
CA THR A 596 -20.20 -9.65 -19.39
C THR A 596 -21.51 -9.96 -18.68
N ARG A 597 -22.50 -10.42 -19.48
CA ARG A 597 -23.79 -10.88 -18.97
C ARG A 597 -24.03 -12.34 -19.34
N ASN A 598 -24.76 -13.06 -18.48
CA ASN A 598 -25.17 -14.42 -18.78
C ASN A 598 -26.36 -14.46 -19.78
N SER A 599 -26.81 -15.65 -20.14
CA SER A 599 -27.95 -15.86 -21.06
C SER A 599 -29.29 -15.28 -20.56
N ASN A 600 -29.40 -14.99 -19.25
CA ASN A 600 -30.57 -14.39 -18.64
C ASN A 600 -30.47 -12.86 -18.56
N GLY A 601 -29.36 -12.26 -19.04
CA GLY A 601 -29.11 -10.83 -18.95
C GLY A 601 -28.53 -10.36 -17.62
N ASP A 602 -28.25 -11.26 -16.65
CA ASP A 602 -27.65 -10.90 -15.37
C ASP A 602 -26.18 -10.53 -15.56
N LEU A 603 -25.75 -9.47 -14.89
CA LEU A 603 -24.38 -9.02 -14.88
C LEU A 603 -23.48 -10.04 -14.14
N ILE A 604 -22.44 -10.54 -14.80
CA ILE A 604 -21.53 -11.57 -14.24
C ILE A 604 -20.06 -11.13 -14.23
N GLY A 605 -19.71 -10.12 -14.99
CA GLY A 605 -18.33 -9.64 -15.02
C GLY A 605 -18.18 -8.24 -15.61
N VAL A 606 -17.12 -7.56 -15.20
CA VAL A 606 -16.66 -6.29 -15.77
C VAL A 606 -15.15 -6.42 -16.01
N THR A 607 -14.71 -6.06 -17.19
CA THR A 607 -13.29 -5.98 -17.53
C THR A 607 -12.85 -4.52 -17.47
N THR A 608 -11.84 -4.24 -16.69
CA THR A 608 -11.20 -2.92 -16.58
C THR A 608 -9.75 -3.00 -17.02
N THR A 609 -9.20 -1.90 -17.45
CA THR A 609 -7.79 -1.78 -17.82
C THR A 609 -7.16 -0.55 -17.18
N TYR A 610 -5.85 -0.49 -17.20
CA TYR A 610 -5.14 0.73 -16.87
C TYR A 610 -5.22 1.72 -18.03
N PHE A 611 -5.37 3.00 -17.72
CA PHE A 611 -5.42 4.07 -18.69
C PHE A 611 -4.62 5.30 -18.23
N ASN A 612 -4.36 6.22 -19.16
CA ASN A 612 -3.73 7.49 -18.86
C ASN A 612 -4.80 8.58 -18.66
N GLU A 613 -4.96 9.06 -17.43
CA GLU A 613 -5.84 10.16 -17.07
C GLU A 613 -5.31 11.49 -17.64
N GLU A 614 -6.17 12.34 -18.21
CA GLU A 614 -5.72 13.51 -18.97
C GLU A 614 -4.98 14.56 -18.12
N SER A 615 -5.49 14.87 -16.93
CA SER A 615 -4.94 15.96 -16.11
C SER A 615 -5.29 15.83 -14.64
N THR A 616 -4.28 15.98 -13.79
CA THR A 616 -4.43 16.13 -12.34
C THR A 616 -3.64 17.36 -11.89
N GLU A 617 -4.30 18.31 -11.21
CA GLU A 617 -3.63 19.51 -10.73
C GLU A 617 -3.54 19.50 -9.20
N VAL A 618 -2.34 19.57 -8.68
CA VAL A 618 -2.09 19.54 -7.23
C VAL A 618 -1.32 20.79 -6.80
N SER A 619 -1.77 21.46 -5.75
CA SER A 619 -1.03 22.59 -5.18
C SER A 619 -1.21 22.71 -3.68
N GLY A 620 -0.21 23.29 -3.04
CA GLY A 620 -0.22 23.46 -1.59
C GLY A 620 0.90 24.32 -1.06
N VAL A 621 0.99 24.32 0.25
CA VAL A 621 1.98 25.09 1.01
C VAL A 621 2.59 24.19 2.09
N ASP A 622 3.91 24.17 2.15
CA ASP A 622 4.67 23.61 3.26
C ASP A 622 5.19 24.72 4.16
N VAL A 623 5.03 24.57 5.48
CA VAL A 623 5.56 25.51 6.48
C VAL A 623 6.42 24.74 7.47
N SER A 624 7.57 25.28 7.81
CA SER A 624 8.45 24.74 8.85
C SER A 624 9.04 25.86 9.70
N TYR A 625 8.96 25.70 11.00
CA TYR A 625 9.64 26.57 11.95
C TYR A 625 10.39 25.70 12.95
N GLU A 626 11.62 26.05 13.22
CA GLU A 626 12.47 25.39 14.21
C GLU A 626 13.24 26.44 15.00
N THR A 627 13.31 26.31 16.32
CA THR A 627 14.11 27.20 17.17
C THR A 627 14.76 26.44 18.31
N PHE A 628 15.93 26.91 18.70
CA PHE A 628 16.69 26.41 19.84
C PHE A 628 16.79 27.48 20.91
N ILE A 629 16.47 27.07 22.15
CA ILE A 629 16.55 27.90 23.32
C ILE A 629 17.57 27.26 24.28
N ASN A 630 18.62 28.00 24.57
CA ASN A 630 19.60 27.57 25.57
C ASN A 630 19.16 28.07 26.93
N LEU A 631 18.84 27.14 27.83
CA LEU A 631 18.40 27.46 29.21
C LEU A 631 19.59 27.44 30.22
N GLU A 632 20.79 27.74 29.75
CA GLU A 632 22.04 27.74 30.55
C GLU A 632 22.21 26.40 31.31
N ARG A 633 22.09 26.45 32.66
CA ARG A 633 22.25 25.26 33.51
C ARG A 633 21.12 24.22 33.38
N LYS A 634 19.98 24.58 32.74
CA LYS A 634 18.81 23.73 32.59
C LYS A 634 18.77 23.03 31.22
N GLY A 635 19.85 23.13 30.42
CA GLY A 635 19.97 22.43 29.17
C GLY A 635 19.45 23.19 27.95
N ARG A 636 19.22 22.49 26.86
CA ARG A 636 18.79 23.05 25.56
C ARG A 636 17.41 22.52 25.18
N VAL A 637 16.52 23.43 24.80
CA VAL A 637 15.19 23.11 24.28
C VAL A 637 15.18 23.41 22.79
N MET A 638 14.70 22.46 22.01
CA MET A 638 14.34 22.66 20.61
C MET A 638 12.83 22.61 20.49
N PHE A 639 12.24 23.62 19.87
CA PHE A 639 10.84 23.62 19.44
C PHE A 639 10.80 23.60 17.92
N ALA A 640 9.96 22.73 17.35
CA ALA A 640 9.70 22.76 15.92
C ALA A 640 8.23 22.50 15.62
N ILE A 641 7.75 23.13 14.53
CA ILE A 641 6.45 22.88 13.93
C ILE A 641 6.64 22.73 12.43
N LYS A 642 6.05 21.67 11.88
CA LYS A 642 6.06 21.37 10.44
C LYS A 642 4.64 21.06 10.01
N GLY A 643 4.20 21.66 8.92
CA GLY A 643 2.85 21.43 8.41
C GLY A 643 2.82 21.51 6.89
N THR A 644 1.90 20.74 6.33
CA THR A 644 1.53 20.77 4.92
C THR A 644 0.05 21.07 4.80
N SER A 645 -0.31 22.02 3.93
CA SER A 645 -1.68 22.28 3.51
C SER A 645 -1.79 21.98 2.02
N ILE A 646 -2.62 21.00 1.65
CA ILE A 646 -3.01 20.77 0.26
C ILE A 646 -4.21 21.66 -0.01
N ASN A 647 -4.10 22.57 -0.96
CA ASN A 647 -5.15 23.54 -1.26
C ASN A 647 -6.00 23.09 -2.45
N LYS A 648 -5.42 22.35 -3.38
CA LYS A 648 -6.03 21.90 -4.61
C LYS A 648 -5.52 20.50 -4.95
N PHE A 649 -6.44 19.62 -5.29
CA PHE A 649 -6.17 18.30 -5.88
C PHE A 649 -7.34 18.02 -6.82
N LEU A 650 -7.20 18.47 -8.07
CA LEU A 650 -8.23 18.32 -9.09
C LEU A 650 -7.96 17.10 -9.92
N THR A 651 -8.95 16.20 -9.99
CA THR A 651 -8.98 15.08 -10.92
C THR A 651 -10.23 15.15 -11.79
N PRO A 652 -10.21 14.62 -13.02
CA PRO A 652 -11.42 14.48 -13.82
C PRO A 652 -12.36 13.45 -13.17
N GLU A 653 -13.64 13.68 -13.31
CA GLU A 653 -14.70 12.74 -12.96
C GLU A 653 -15.65 12.64 -14.15
N ILE A 654 -15.92 11.43 -14.59
CA ILE A 654 -16.88 11.17 -15.65
C ILE A 654 -18.26 11.16 -15.01
N LYS A 655 -19.14 12.07 -15.42
CA LYS A 655 -20.54 12.09 -15.00
C LYS A 655 -21.44 11.64 -16.13
N ASP A 656 -22.36 10.74 -15.81
CA ASP A 656 -23.45 10.36 -16.70
C ASP A 656 -24.45 11.50 -16.79
N GLY A 657 -24.81 11.89 -18.00
CA GLY A 657 -25.87 12.82 -18.28
C GLY A 657 -26.34 12.63 -19.72
N ASP A 658 -27.59 12.23 -19.88
CA ASP A 658 -28.33 12.18 -21.17
C ASP A 658 -27.64 11.44 -22.33
N GLY A 659 -26.74 10.48 -22.05
CA GLY A 659 -25.99 9.68 -23.04
C GLY A 659 -24.73 10.33 -23.61
N GLU A 660 -24.31 11.45 -23.06
CA GLU A 660 -23.02 12.09 -23.38
C GLU A 660 -22.09 12.07 -22.17
N GLU A 661 -20.79 11.83 -22.42
CA GLU A 661 -19.75 11.89 -21.40
C GLU A 661 -19.43 13.35 -21.05
N HIS A 662 -19.73 13.74 -19.82
CA HIS A 662 -19.29 15.03 -19.29
C HIS A 662 -18.14 14.85 -18.31
N ILE A 663 -16.94 15.30 -18.69
CA ILE A 663 -15.80 15.32 -17.80
C ILE A 663 -15.85 16.58 -16.94
N GLN A 664 -15.94 16.40 -15.62
CA GLN A 664 -15.92 17.49 -14.65
C GLN A 664 -14.65 17.38 -13.77
N MET A 665 -13.89 18.47 -13.63
CA MET A 665 -12.78 18.53 -12.68
C MET A 665 -13.31 18.69 -11.25
N VAL A 666 -12.98 17.76 -10.37
CA VAL A 666 -13.44 17.72 -8.98
C VAL A 666 -12.26 17.90 -8.04
N ASN A 667 -12.42 18.78 -7.05
CA ASN A 667 -11.42 18.92 -5.98
C ASN A 667 -11.61 17.84 -4.92
N ARG A 668 -10.60 17.00 -4.74
CA ARG A 668 -10.60 15.85 -3.81
C ARG A 668 -10.16 16.21 -2.39
N VAL A 669 -9.67 17.43 -2.16
CA VAL A 669 -9.16 17.87 -0.85
C VAL A 669 -10.28 17.98 0.18
N GLY A 670 -10.04 17.45 1.38
CA GLY A 670 -11.00 17.45 2.48
C GLY A 670 -12.12 16.41 2.32
N LYS A 671 -11.87 15.35 1.56
CA LYS A 671 -12.84 14.28 1.26
C LYS A 671 -12.25 12.90 1.52
N PHE A 672 -13.14 11.92 1.78
CA PHE A 672 -12.80 10.51 1.91
C PHE A 672 -12.46 9.86 0.56
N ASN A 673 -13.05 10.35 -0.53
CA ASN A 673 -12.79 9.89 -1.90
C ASN A 673 -12.98 8.38 -2.13
N TYR A 674 -13.98 7.78 -1.49
CA TYR A 674 -14.20 6.33 -1.57
C TYR A 674 -14.45 5.81 -2.99
N ASP A 675 -15.25 6.56 -3.77
CA ASP A 675 -15.67 6.16 -5.13
C ASP A 675 -14.71 6.70 -6.22
N ALA A 676 -13.60 7.33 -5.82
CA ALA A 676 -12.59 7.87 -6.73
C ALA A 676 -11.27 7.12 -6.51
N ASP A 677 -10.47 7.03 -7.57
CA ASP A 677 -9.14 6.41 -7.54
C ASP A 677 -8.10 7.25 -6.76
N THR A 678 -8.58 8.07 -5.85
CA THR A 678 -7.78 8.99 -5.04
C THR A 678 -7.96 8.65 -3.57
N HIS A 679 -6.85 8.64 -2.82
CA HIS A 679 -6.89 8.43 -1.37
C HIS A 679 -7.62 9.54 -0.62
N SER A 680 -7.95 9.26 0.64
CA SER A 680 -8.42 10.29 1.56
C SER A 680 -7.40 11.42 1.68
N LEU A 681 -7.84 12.65 1.44
CA LEU A 681 -6.97 13.83 1.39
C LEU A 681 -7.37 14.86 2.46
N PRO A 682 -6.99 14.68 3.75
CA PRO A 682 -7.13 15.72 4.75
C PRO A 682 -6.40 16.99 4.31
N LYS A 683 -7.05 18.15 4.46
CA LYS A 683 -6.50 19.43 3.97
C LYS A 683 -5.18 19.79 4.63
N LYS A 684 -5.05 19.56 5.93
CA LYS A 684 -3.83 19.89 6.69
C LYS A 684 -3.35 18.71 7.50
N ARG A 685 -2.02 18.57 7.53
CA ARG A 685 -1.31 17.70 8.47
C ARG A 685 -0.22 18.52 9.13
N ILE A 686 -0.20 18.53 10.48
CA ILE A 686 0.72 19.36 11.27
C ILE A 686 1.37 18.49 12.34
N ASN A 687 2.69 18.61 12.46
CA ASN A 687 3.47 18.04 13.55
C ASN A 687 4.17 19.16 14.29
N ALA A 688 4.03 19.20 15.62
CA ALA A 688 4.75 20.10 16.49
C ALA A 688 5.46 19.30 17.58
N PHE A 689 6.73 19.57 17.81
CA PHE A 689 7.47 18.83 18.81
C PHE A 689 8.41 19.72 19.62
N ILE A 690 8.60 19.31 20.87
CA ILE A 690 9.51 19.92 21.83
C ILE A 690 10.52 18.84 22.23
N ASN A 691 11.79 19.08 22.00
CA ASN A 691 12.88 18.27 22.52
C ASN A 691 13.63 19.06 23.60
N TRP A 692 13.73 18.51 24.80
CA TRP A 692 14.48 19.09 25.89
C TRP A 692 15.60 18.13 26.32
N ASN A 693 16.84 18.55 26.13
CA ASN A 693 18.02 17.83 26.56
C ASN A 693 18.61 18.51 27.78
N PHE A 694 18.69 17.77 28.88
CA PHE A 694 19.22 18.23 30.16
C PHE A 694 20.19 17.20 30.75
N ARG A 695 21.48 17.49 30.75
CA ARG A 695 22.55 16.57 31.15
C ARG A 695 22.44 15.26 30.35
N ASP A 696 22.26 14.12 31.03
CA ASP A 696 22.13 12.78 30.45
C ASP A 696 20.65 12.40 30.18
N TYR A 697 19.71 13.35 30.31
CA TYR A 697 18.29 13.13 30.09
C TYR A 697 17.82 13.81 28.81
N GLY A 698 17.03 13.10 28.04
CA GLY A 698 16.29 13.64 26.89
C GLY A 698 14.80 13.49 27.11
N PHE A 699 14.03 14.54 26.78
CA PHE A 699 12.56 14.51 26.82
C PHE A 699 12.04 14.99 25.47
N ASN A 700 11.04 14.29 24.93
CA ASN A 700 10.36 14.66 23.71
C ASN A 700 8.85 14.65 23.96
N LEU A 701 8.18 15.72 23.54
CA LEU A 701 6.73 15.81 23.42
C LEU A 701 6.40 16.14 21.96
N ASN A 702 5.57 15.32 21.33
CA ASN A 702 5.14 15.49 19.96
C ASN A 702 3.61 15.61 19.90
N ALA A 703 3.10 16.54 19.10
CA ALA A 703 1.68 16.71 18.80
C ALA A 703 1.48 16.51 17.30
N ARG A 704 0.62 15.57 16.93
CA ARG A 704 0.28 15.24 15.54
C ARG A 704 -1.18 15.57 15.27
N HIS A 705 -1.44 16.45 14.32
CA HIS A 705 -2.77 16.86 13.93
C HIS A 705 -3.05 16.52 12.48
N VAL A 706 -4.25 15.96 12.25
CA VAL A 706 -4.84 15.70 10.93
C VAL A 706 -6.20 16.39 10.88
N ASP A 707 -6.44 17.23 9.87
CA ASP A 707 -7.74 17.88 9.69
C ASP A 707 -8.85 16.83 9.46
N GLY A 708 -10.05 17.14 9.90
CA GLY A 708 -11.26 16.39 9.53
C GLY A 708 -11.61 16.59 8.07
N TYR A 709 -12.41 15.67 7.53
CA TYR A 709 -12.84 15.67 6.13
C TYR A 709 -14.26 15.12 5.98
N SER A 710 -14.87 15.37 4.82
CA SER A 710 -16.23 14.91 4.54
C SER A 710 -16.26 13.47 4.03
N ASN A 711 -17.35 12.77 4.34
CA ASN A 711 -17.74 11.53 3.69
C ASN A 711 -19.02 11.80 2.90
N GLU A 712 -18.96 11.65 1.59
CA GLU A 712 -20.09 11.96 0.69
C GLU A 712 -21.05 10.78 0.51
N ARG A 713 -20.74 9.62 1.09
CA ARG A 713 -21.59 8.42 0.99
C ARG A 713 -22.87 8.57 1.85
N PRO A 714 -24.04 8.24 1.30
CA PRO A 714 -25.30 8.31 2.05
C PRO A 714 -25.32 7.28 3.18
N ILE A 715 -25.68 7.74 4.38
CA ILE A 715 -25.74 6.89 5.58
C ILE A 715 -27.13 6.21 5.60
N ASN A 716 -27.15 4.89 5.72
CA ASN A 716 -28.38 4.13 5.87
C ASN A 716 -28.91 4.19 7.32
N ASP A 717 -30.15 3.67 7.56
CA ASP A 717 -30.82 3.70 8.87
C ASP A 717 -29.99 3.02 9.97
N LEU A 718 -29.26 1.95 9.64
CA LEU A 718 -28.41 1.25 10.59
C LEU A 718 -27.21 2.13 10.98
N GLY A 719 -26.57 2.77 10.02
CA GLY A 719 -25.48 3.71 10.27
C GLY A 719 -25.91 4.91 11.11
N LEU A 720 -27.10 5.46 10.84
CA LEU A 720 -27.69 6.52 11.65
C LEU A 720 -27.96 6.05 13.08
N THR A 721 -28.44 4.82 13.28
CA THR A 721 -28.67 4.24 14.60
C THR A 721 -27.39 4.11 15.42
N TYR A 722 -26.26 3.80 14.77
CA TYR A 722 -24.94 3.78 15.40
C TYR A 722 -24.31 5.17 15.55
N GLY A 723 -24.99 6.24 15.10
CA GLY A 723 -24.52 7.62 15.26
C GLY A 723 -23.44 8.06 14.28
N TYR A 724 -23.30 7.42 13.13
CA TYR A 724 -22.39 7.85 12.08
C TYR A 724 -22.81 9.19 11.46
N LYS A 725 -21.85 9.93 10.95
CA LYS A 725 -22.02 11.25 10.33
C LYS A 725 -21.31 11.28 8.97
N ASN A 726 -21.76 12.16 8.09
CA ASN A 726 -21.10 12.46 6.80
C ASN A 726 -19.82 13.31 6.97
N LYS A 727 -19.14 13.14 8.10
CA LYS A 727 -17.92 13.85 8.43
C LYS A 727 -17.03 12.99 9.33
N VAL A 728 -15.77 12.94 8.98
CA VAL A 728 -14.69 12.40 9.81
C VAL A 728 -14.12 13.55 10.63
N ASP A 729 -14.08 13.43 11.93
CA ASP A 729 -13.59 14.48 12.83
C ASP A 729 -12.06 14.61 12.71
N SER A 730 -11.55 15.79 13.07
CA SER A 730 -10.09 15.99 13.15
C SER A 730 -9.48 15.13 14.25
N PHE A 731 -8.24 14.72 14.03
CA PHE A 731 -7.53 13.84 14.93
C PHE A 731 -6.27 14.52 15.46
N LEU A 732 -6.17 14.69 16.77
CA LEU A 732 -5.03 15.27 17.46
C LEU A 732 -4.53 14.33 18.54
N VAL A 733 -3.31 13.84 18.38
CA VAL A 733 -2.68 12.96 19.35
C VAL A 733 -1.37 13.53 19.87
N PHE A 734 -1.05 13.20 21.10
CA PHE A 734 0.19 13.59 21.76
C PHE A 734 1.02 12.35 22.08
N ASP A 735 2.32 12.42 21.77
CA ASP A 735 3.28 11.37 22.06
C ASP A 735 4.35 11.93 23.01
N PHE A 736 4.80 11.13 23.95
CA PHE A 736 5.85 11.49 24.90
C PHE A 736 6.96 10.46 24.89
N SER A 737 8.21 10.90 25.00
CA SER A 737 9.29 10.00 25.36
C SER A 737 10.29 10.67 26.29
N ALA A 738 10.89 9.84 27.15
CA ALA A 738 11.98 10.21 28.03
C ALA A 738 13.12 9.22 27.83
N SER A 739 14.35 9.73 27.75
CA SER A 739 15.55 8.90 27.67
C SER A 739 16.58 9.28 28.71
N LYS A 740 17.43 8.32 29.05
CA LYS A 740 18.57 8.49 29.94
C LYS A 740 19.81 7.83 29.39
N LEU A 741 20.82 8.64 29.11
CA LEU A 741 22.14 8.17 28.74
C LEU A 741 22.91 7.75 30.00
N ILE A 742 23.38 6.53 30.02
CA ILE A 742 24.17 5.93 31.10
C ILE A 742 25.55 5.60 30.55
N LYS A 743 26.56 6.31 31.08
CA LYS A 743 27.97 6.04 30.72
C LYS A 743 28.47 4.79 31.46
N LEU A 744 29.01 3.84 30.72
CA LEU A 744 29.58 2.61 31.21
C LEU A 744 31.12 2.67 31.03
N ASN A 745 31.86 1.77 31.68
CA ASN A 745 33.34 1.75 31.53
C ASN A 745 33.77 1.51 30.06
N ASN A 746 33.00 0.74 29.30
CA ASN A 746 33.30 0.35 27.93
C ASN A 746 32.20 0.71 26.93
N GLY A 747 31.58 1.87 27.08
CA GLY A 747 30.53 2.32 26.15
C GLY A 747 29.44 3.16 26.78
N GLU A 748 28.37 3.36 26.07
CA GLU A 748 27.23 4.15 26.50
C GLU A 748 25.92 3.35 26.29
N MET A 749 24.97 3.50 27.20
CA MET A 749 23.67 2.88 27.13
C MET A 749 22.60 3.97 27.18
N ASP A 750 21.72 4.04 26.18
CA ASP A 750 20.55 4.91 26.18
C ASP A 750 19.30 4.07 26.47
N LEU A 751 18.62 4.40 27.56
CA LEU A 751 17.36 3.80 27.96
C LEU A 751 16.23 4.78 27.65
N LYS A 752 15.32 4.42 26.74
CA LYS A 752 14.20 5.25 26.31
C LYS A 752 12.87 4.61 26.65
N PHE A 753 12.06 5.34 27.38
CA PHE A 753 10.64 5.06 27.61
C PHE A 753 9.81 5.93 26.67
N SER A 754 8.70 5.39 26.11
CA SER A 754 7.81 6.13 25.21
C SER A 754 6.35 5.79 25.47
N ILE A 755 5.50 6.80 25.26
CA ILE A 755 4.03 6.66 25.23
C ILE A 755 3.58 7.34 23.94
N ILE A 756 3.05 6.56 23.01
CA ILE A 756 2.38 7.07 21.81
C ILE A 756 0.90 7.23 22.13
N ASN A 757 0.28 8.32 21.70
CA ASN A 757 -1.12 8.65 22.00
C ASN A 757 -1.41 8.65 23.52
N ILE A 758 -0.83 9.60 24.24
CA ILE A 758 -0.90 9.70 25.72
C ILE A 758 -2.34 9.67 26.24
N PHE A 759 -3.25 10.35 25.55
CA PHE A 759 -4.64 10.52 25.97
C PHE A 759 -5.55 9.38 25.51
N ASP A 760 -5.00 8.39 24.79
CA ASP A 760 -5.75 7.22 24.30
C ASP A 760 -6.91 7.59 23.37
N GLU A 761 -6.68 8.59 22.52
CA GLU A 761 -7.66 9.03 21.53
C GLU A 761 -7.95 7.92 20.54
N SER A 762 -9.24 7.64 20.34
CA SER A 762 -9.70 6.65 19.37
C SER A 762 -9.67 7.21 17.95
N ALA A 763 -9.38 6.37 16.96
CA ALA A 763 -9.50 6.75 15.55
C ALA A 763 -10.91 7.29 15.25
N PRO A 764 -11.05 8.40 14.50
CA PRO A 764 -12.36 8.92 14.12
C PRO A 764 -13.18 7.89 13.33
N ARG A 765 -14.46 7.78 13.68
CA ARG A 765 -15.36 6.83 13.00
C ARG A 765 -15.71 7.31 11.59
N LEU A 766 -15.73 6.39 10.67
CA LEU A 766 -16.05 6.60 9.26
C LEU A 766 -17.12 5.61 8.82
N TYR A 767 -18.23 6.12 8.24
CA TYR A 767 -19.28 5.30 7.68
C TYR A 767 -18.85 4.70 6.33
N ASP A 768 -19.13 3.41 6.15
CA ASP A 768 -18.92 2.68 4.89
C ASP A 768 -17.46 2.73 4.38
N ALA A 769 -16.50 2.75 5.31
CA ALA A 769 -15.12 2.45 4.97
C ALA A 769 -15.00 0.96 4.61
N PRO A 770 -14.08 0.59 3.73
CA PRO A 770 -13.81 -0.83 3.49
C PRO A 770 -13.46 -1.51 4.82
N ASP A 771 -14.08 -2.63 5.12
CA ASP A 771 -13.78 -3.57 6.20
C ASP A 771 -13.96 -3.05 7.64
N PHE A 772 -13.58 -1.81 7.93
CA PHE A 772 -13.57 -1.25 9.28
C PHE A 772 -14.33 0.08 9.34
N SER A 773 -14.73 0.48 10.54
CA SER A 773 -15.47 1.72 10.80
C SER A 773 -14.56 2.94 10.98
N PHE A 774 -13.38 2.96 10.38
CA PHE A 774 -12.41 4.05 10.39
C PHE A 774 -11.60 4.08 9.09
N ASP A 775 -10.93 5.19 8.81
CA ASP A 775 -10.05 5.32 7.66
C ASP A 775 -8.66 4.76 7.97
N SER A 776 -8.40 3.54 7.54
CA SER A 776 -7.15 2.82 7.79
C SER A 776 -5.92 3.43 7.10
N ARG A 777 -6.11 4.26 6.08
CA ARG A 777 -5.03 4.98 5.37
C ARG A 777 -4.55 6.22 6.12
N VAL A 778 -5.35 6.74 7.05
CA VAL A 778 -5.10 8.02 7.72
C VAL A 778 -4.90 7.87 9.22
N HIS A 779 -5.60 6.94 9.87
CA HIS A 779 -5.68 6.84 11.32
C HIS A 779 -5.21 5.49 11.85
N ASP A 780 -4.64 5.50 13.06
CA ASP A 780 -4.22 4.32 13.81
C ASP A 780 -5.27 4.00 14.90
N PRO A 781 -5.94 2.84 14.86
CA PRO A 781 -6.99 2.50 15.81
C PRO A 781 -6.48 1.86 17.10
N ARG A 782 -5.18 1.61 17.23
CA ARG A 782 -4.59 0.87 18.37
C ARG A 782 -4.67 1.61 19.72
N GLY A 783 -4.99 2.90 19.69
CA GLY A 783 -5.02 3.73 20.89
C GLY A 783 -3.63 4.00 21.48
N ARG A 784 -3.51 3.96 22.81
CA ARG A 784 -2.25 4.22 23.51
C ARG A 784 -1.28 3.03 23.40
N ILE A 785 -0.01 3.34 23.06
CA ILE A 785 1.07 2.34 22.97
C ILE A 785 2.18 2.76 23.93
N ILE A 786 2.65 1.83 24.75
CA ILE A 786 3.74 2.03 25.71
C ILE A 786 4.95 1.26 25.21
N GLY A 787 6.11 1.91 25.16
CA GLY A 787 7.34 1.32 24.66
C GLY A 787 8.54 1.52 25.57
N LEU A 788 9.43 0.55 25.55
CA LEU A 788 10.75 0.60 26.15
C LEU A 788 11.79 0.22 25.12
N ASN A 789 12.83 1.04 24.96
CA ASN A 789 13.93 0.77 24.06
C ASN A 789 15.24 0.93 24.82
N LEU A 790 16.16 0.01 24.62
CA LEU A 790 17.51 0.05 25.14
C LEU A 790 18.48 0.01 23.96
N GLU A 791 19.36 0.99 23.89
CA GLU A 791 20.44 1.03 22.91
C GLU A 791 21.78 1.08 23.64
N TYR A 792 22.70 0.18 23.27
CA TYR A 792 24.08 0.18 23.75
C TYR A 792 25.04 0.48 22.60
N ARG A 793 26.03 1.34 22.84
CA ARG A 793 27.08 1.69 21.88
C ARG A 793 28.46 1.54 22.54
N LYS A 794 29.38 0.93 21.80
CA LYS A 794 30.78 0.80 22.18
C LYS A 794 31.69 1.33 21.07
#